data_ded59d9f4c638fb1aa479a9336518d37
#
_entry.id   ded59d9f4c638fb1aa479a9336518d37
#
_cell.length_a   1.000
_cell.length_b   1.000
_cell.length_c   1.000
_cell.angle_alpha   90.00
_cell.angle_beta   90.00
_cell.angle_gamma   90.00
#
_symmetry.space_group_name_H-M   'P 1'
#
loop_
_entity.id
_entity.type
_entity.pdbx_description
1 polymer ?
#
loop_
_entity_poly.entity_id
_entity_poly.type
_entity_poly.pdbx_seq_one_letter_code
_entity_poly.pdbx_strand_id
1 'polypeptide(L)'
;AVAMNRIGGKSNTGEGGEDPARYRNELKGIPIAAGTRISDVLGDKVIVADFELKAGDSLRSKIKQVASGRFGVTTEYLSSADQIQIKMAQGAKPGEGGQLPGGKVSEYIGFLRYSVPGVGLISPPPHHDIYSIEDLAQLIHDLKNANQRADISVKLVSEVGVGTIAAGVAKAKADHVVIAGHDGGTGASPWSSIKHAGTPWELGLAETQQTLVLNRLRSRIRVQADGQMKTGRDVVIGALLGADEFGFATAPLVVEGCIMMRKCHLNTCPVGVATQDPLLRAKFQGKPEHVVNYFFFVAEEARRIMAQLGIRRFDDLIGRADLLDTKKGIEHWKAKGLDFARIFHLPAAPAEVPRRQVEVQDHGLARALDVKLIEKCKPALERGEKVQFMHEVRNVNRTVGAMLSGELVRHHPEGLPDQTIFIQMEGTGGQSFGAFLAKGITFYLIGDANDYTGKGMSGGRIAIRPSIEFRGDAMKNIIVGNTVLYGATSGEAFFRGVAGERFAVRLSGATAVVEGTGDHGCEYMTGGTVVVLGETGRNFAAGMSGGVAYVYDADGKFSSRCNTSMVSLERVLSAVEQAATTDPALWHKGKEGTPESDDAILKKLIEDHHKWTGSLQARHLLDQWEASRARFVKVFPNEYKRALSELAAKGKQTQPVPTGADASANSAPGKAKASDKKSKVSPAK
;
A
#
# COMPACT_ATOMS: atom_id res chain seq x y z
N ALA A 1 13.49 0.23 -12.69
CA ALA A 1 14.24 -0.04 -11.46
C ALA A 1 15.72 -0.23 -11.75
N VAL A 2 16.11 -1.23 -12.56
CA VAL A 2 17.52 -1.55 -12.86
C VAL A 2 18.33 -0.30 -13.24
N ALA A 3 17.85 0.50 -14.19
CA ALA A 3 18.55 1.72 -14.62
C ALA A 3 18.84 2.67 -13.45
N MET A 4 17.82 2.96 -12.65
CA MET A 4 17.96 3.87 -11.51
C MET A 4 18.87 3.31 -10.43
N ASN A 5 18.82 2.00 -10.19
CA ASN A 5 19.68 1.35 -9.21
C ASN A 5 21.17 1.43 -9.64
N ARG A 6 21.47 1.25 -10.94
CA ARG A 6 22.83 1.36 -11.50
C ARG A 6 23.47 2.74 -11.31
N ILE A 7 22.67 3.81 -11.33
CA ILE A 7 23.15 5.20 -11.18
C ILE A 7 22.95 5.75 -9.77
N GLY A 8 22.61 4.90 -8.80
CA GLY A 8 22.37 5.35 -7.41
C GLY A 8 21.05 6.09 -7.17
N GLY A 9 20.20 6.20 -8.18
CA GLY A 9 18.88 6.80 -8.07
C GLY A 9 17.83 5.84 -7.49
N LYS A 10 16.57 6.28 -7.46
CA LYS A 10 15.44 5.52 -6.92
C LYS A 10 14.32 5.44 -7.97
N SER A 11 13.66 4.30 -8.08
CA SER A 11 12.40 4.14 -8.80
C SER A 11 11.25 3.90 -7.83
N ASN A 12 10.03 4.29 -8.23
CA ASN A 12 8.83 4.22 -7.42
C ASN A 12 7.91 3.10 -7.94
N THR A 13 7.36 2.29 -7.03
CA THR A 13 6.41 1.22 -7.38
C THR A 13 5.07 1.74 -7.92
N GLY A 14 4.70 2.98 -7.58
CA GLY A 14 3.33 3.45 -7.72
C GLY A 14 2.38 2.72 -6.75
N GLU A 15 1.08 2.86 -6.96
CA GLU A 15 0.03 2.32 -6.08
C GLU A 15 -0.10 0.79 -6.11
N GLY A 16 0.46 0.14 -7.11
CA GLY A 16 0.16 -1.24 -7.44
C GLY A 16 0.90 -2.29 -6.63
N GLY A 17 1.77 -1.89 -5.70
CA GLY A 17 2.67 -2.84 -5.06
C GLY A 17 3.81 -3.28 -5.99
N GLU A 18 4.54 -4.30 -5.59
CA GLU A 18 5.65 -4.87 -6.35
C GLU A 18 5.74 -6.38 -6.11
N ASP A 19 6.05 -7.14 -7.16
CA ASP A 19 6.23 -8.58 -7.05
C ASP A 19 7.40 -8.90 -6.09
N PRO A 20 7.16 -9.69 -5.04
CA PRO A 20 8.21 -10.08 -4.09
C PRO A 20 9.43 -10.74 -4.74
N ALA A 21 9.28 -11.43 -5.87
CA ALA A 21 10.39 -12.02 -6.60
C ALA A 21 11.47 -10.99 -6.99
N ARG A 22 11.11 -9.69 -7.10
CA ARG A 22 12.04 -8.62 -7.45
C ARG A 22 12.99 -8.20 -6.32
N TYR A 23 12.64 -8.52 -5.07
CA TYR A 23 13.40 -8.05 -3.91
C TYR A 23 13.71 -9.11 -2.84
N ARG A 24 13.04 -10.26 -2.83
CA ARG A 24 13.24 -11.31 -1.79
C ARG A 24 14.68 -11.79 -1.67
N ASN A 25 15.33 -12.05 -2.79
CA ASN A 25 16.73 -12.49 -2.76
C ASN A 25 17.64 -11.40 -2.19
N GLU A 26 17.41 -10.15 -2.55
CA GLU A 26 18.14 -9.01 -2.01
C GLU A 26 17.90 -8.83 -0.50
N LEU A 27 16.67 -9.02 -0.01
CA LEU A 27 16.38 -9.03 1.43
C LEU A 27 17.14 -10.14 2.19
N LYS A 28 17.34 -11.31 1.55
CA LYS A 28 18.12 -12.42 2.07
C LYS A 28 19.64 -12.21 1.92
N GLY A 29 20.08 -11.07 1.39
CA GLY A 29 21.48 -10.79 1.13
C GLY A 29 22.08 -11.55 -0.06
N ILE A 30 21.25 -12.09 -0.96
CA ILE A 30 21.68 -12.85 -2.14
C ILE A 30 21.71 -11.90 -3.36
N PRO A 31 22.90 -11.52 -3.85
CA PRO A 31 23.01 -10.64 -5.01
C PRO A 31 22.67 -11.37 -6.32
N ILE A 32 22.26 -10.62 -7.31
CA ILE A 32 22.09 -11.13 -8.68
C ILE A 32 23.46 -11.44 -9.27
N ALA A 33 23.62 -12.64 -9.83
CA ALA A 33 24.83 -13.05 -10.55
C ALA A 33 24.85 -12.45 -11.97
N ALA A 34 26.04 -12.25 -12.53
CA ALA A 34 26.19 -11.84 -13.93
C ALA A 34 25.61 -12.92 -14.87
N GLY A 35 24.95 -12.50 -15.94
CA GLY A 35 24.31 -13.39 -16.91
C GLY A 35 22.96 -13.93 -16.50
N THR A 36 22.46 -13.64 -15.28
CA THR A 36 21.09 -13.95 -14.89
C THR A 36 20.11 -13.19 -15.79
N ARG A 37 19.13 -13.88 -16.35
CA ARG A 37 18.09 -13.24 -17.17
C ARG A 37 16.93 -12.76 -16.27
N ILE A 38 16.20 -11.74 -16.69
CA ILE A 38 15.01 -11.28 -15.95
C ILE A 38 14.00 -12.41 -15.81
N SER A 39 13.83 -13.23 -16.83
CA SER A 39 12.95 -14.41 -16.83
C SER A 39 13.34 -15.47 -15.80
N ASP A 40 14.62 -15.60 -15.47
CA ASP A 40 15.09 -16.52 -14.41
C ASP A 40 14.60 -16.08 -13.02
N VAL A 41 14.43 -14.76 -12.81
CA VAL A 41 13.98 -14.21 -11.53
C VAL A 41 12.47 -14.12 -11.44
N LEU A 42 11.80 -13.71 -12.51
CA LEU A 42 10.37 -13.37 -12.51
C LEU A 42 9.50 -14.41 -13.21
N GLY A 43 10.12 -15.43 -13.83
CA GLY A 43 9.42 -16.49 -14.55
C GLY A 43 8.59 -15.97 -15.72
N ASP A 44 7.60 -16.76 -16.14
CA ASP A 44 6.70 -16.43 -17.26
C ASP A 44 5.81 -15.19 -17.04
N LYS A 45 5.85 -14.61 -15.84
CA LYS A 45 5.11 -13.38 -15.50
C LYS A 45 5.66 -12.15 -16.23
N VAL A 46 6.91 -12.22 -16.72
CA VAL A 46 7.55 -11.13 -17.42
C VAL A 46 7.44 -11.29 -18.92
N ILE A 47 6.51 -10.56 -19.48
CA ILE A 47 6.32 -10.47 -20.93
C ILE A 47 6.99 -9.17 -21.42
N VAL A 48 8.25 -8.96 -21.09
CA VAL A 48 9.03 -7.81 -21.58
C VAL A 48 10.31 -8.36 -22.17
N ALA A 49 10.99 -7.57 -22.98
CA ALA A 49 12.27 -7.98 -23.53
C ALA A 49 13.18 -8.55 -22.44
N ASP A 50 13.39 -9.85 -22.52
CA ASP A 50 14.23 -10.60 -21.60
C ASP A 50 15.70 -10.23 -21.90
N PHE A 51 16.39 -9.61 -20.95
CA PHE A 51 17.79 -9.21 -21.09
C PHE A 51 18.62 -9.71 -19.90
N GLU A 52 19.91 -9.81 -20.14
CA GLU A 52 20.89 -10.24 -19.13
C GLU A 52 21.17 -9.12 -18.11
N LEU A 53 21.15 -9.49 -16.84
CA LEU A 53 21.49 -8.63 -15.72
C LEU A 53 23.01 -8.67 -15.47
N LYS A 54 23.53 -7.56 -15.00
CA LYS A 54 24.94 -7.46 -14.55
C LYS A 54 25.07 -7.91 -13.10
N ALA A 55 26.25 -8.33 -12.71
CA ALA A 55 26.52 -8.67 -11.31
C ALA A 55 26.16 -7.49 -10.39
N GLY A 56 25.37 -7.76 -9.35
CA GLY A 56 24.91 -6.77 -8.39
C GLY A 56 23.77 -5.86 -8.88
N ASP A 57 23.17 -6.12 -10.04
CA ASP A 57 21.94 -5.43 -10.44
C ASP A 57 20.82 -5.71 -9.42
N SER A 58 19.93 -4.76 -9.24
CA SER A 58 18.73 -4.89 -8.42
C SER A 58 17.48 -4.62 -9.25
N LEU A 59 16.50 -5.53 -9.16
CA LEU A 59 15.18 -5.37 -9.77
C LEU A 59 14.22 -4.57 -8.89
N ARG A 60 14.61 -4.34 -7.64
CA ARG A 60 13.82 -3.70 -6.61
C ARG A 60 13.60 -2.21 -6.91
N SER A 61 12.36 -1.74 -6.79
CA SER A 61 12.08 -0.31 -6.70
C SER A 61 12.34 0.17 -5.28
N LYS A 62 13.26 1.11 -5.12
CA LYS A 62 13.69 1.61 -3.80
C LYS A 62 12.60 2.41 -3.08
N ILE A 63 11.69 3.05 -3.82
CA ILE A 63 10.56 3.78 -3.25
C ILE A 63 9.32 2.89 -3.30
N LYS A 64 8.78 2.55 -2.10
CA LYS A 64 7.51 1.85 -1.94
C LYS A 64 6.40 2.85 -1.66
N GLN A 65 5.40 2.92 -2.55
CA GLN A 65 4.30 3.84 -2.38
C GLN A 65 3.18 3.21 -1.54
N VAL A 66 2.62 4.01 -0.63
CA VAL A 66 1.44 3.70 0.18
C VAL A 66 0.37 4.71 -0.19
N ALA A 67 -0.66 4.26 -0.90
CA ALA A 67 -1.79 5.08 -1.32
C ALA A 67 -3.04 4.80 -0.47
N SER A 68 -4.11 5.57 -0.65
CA SER A 68 -5.38 5.39 0.06
C SER A 68 -5.99 3.99 -0.11
N GLY A 69 -5.74 3.33 -1.23
CA GLY A 69 -6.20 1.97 -1.50
C GLY A 69 -5.51 0.87 -0.71
N ARG A 70 -4.33 1.11 -0.13
CA ARG A 70 -3.51 0.11 0.59
C ARG A 70 -3.28 -1.20 -0.16
N PHE A 71 -3.40 -1.19 -1.48
CA PHE A 71 -3.24 -2.40 -2.30
C PHE A 71 -1.82 -2.96 -2.19
N GLY A 72 -1.72 -4.24 -1.82
CA GLY A 72 -0.43 -4.95 -1.77
C GLY A 72 0.57 -4.43 -0.73
N VAL A 73 0.13 -3.67 0.27
CA VAL A 73 0.99 -3.15 1.34
C VAL A 73 1.13 -4.22 2.43
N THR A 74 2.17 -5.03 2.31
CA THR A 74 2.54 -6.04 3.32
C THR A 74 3.77 -5.57 4.10
N THR A 75 4.05 -6.22 5.23
CA THR A 75 5.26 -5.96 6.01
C THR A 75 6.53 -6.24 5.20
N GLU A 76 6.52 -7.32 4.40
CA GLU A 76 7.62 -7.65 3.48
C GLU A 76 7.86 -6.53 2.45
N TYR A 77 6.79 -6.01 1.86
CA TYR A 77 6.85 -4.88 0.92
C TYR A 77 7.47 -3.64 1.59
N LEU A 78 7.02 -3.28 2.79
CA LEU A 78 7.54 -2.13 3.54
C LEU A 78 9.01 -2.32 3.94
N SER A 79 9.39 -3.52 4.40
CA SER A 79 10.75 -3.83 4.84
C SER A 79 11.77 -3.82 3.70
N SER A 80 11.32 -3.95 2.45
CA SER A 80 12.14 -3.90 1.25
C SER A 80 12.40 -2.47 0.72
N ALA A 81 11.89 -1.43 1.37
CA ALA A 81 12.00 -0.04 0.94
C ALA A 81 13.30 0.62 1.42
N ASP A 82 13.90 1.48 0.59
CA ASP A 82 14.82 2.53 1.04
C ASP A 82 14.05 3.82 1.37
N GLN A 83 12.87 3.99 0.77
CA GLN A 83 11.97 5.09 1.03
C GLN A 83 10.52 4.63 0.92
N ILE A 84 9.71 4.96 1.91
CA ILE A 84 8.26 4.71 1.90
C ILE A 84 7.56 6.03 1.60
N GLN A 85 6.73 6.06 0.56
CA GLN A 85 6.05 7.28 0.14
C GLN A 85 4.55 7.21 0.40
N ILE A 86 4.06 8.05 1.30
CA ILE A 86 2.63 8.27 1.52
C ILE A 86 2.11 9.17 0.40
N LYS A 87 1.26 8.64 -0.47
CA LYS A 87 0.64 9.43 -1.54
C LYS A 87 -0.68 10.02 -1.05
N MET A 88 -0.69 11.31 -0.76
CA MET A 88 -1.91 12.03 -0.38
C MET A 88 -2.79 12.33 -1.59
N ALA A 89 -2.19 12.81 -2.67
CA ALA A 89 -2.88 13.12 -3.91
C ALA A 89 -1.92 13.04 -5.11
N GLN A 90 -2.43 13.32 -6.29
CA GLN A 90 -1.69 13.27 -7.55
C GLN A 90 -1.88 14.59 -8.32
N GLY A 91 -0.80 15.22 -8.75
CA GLY A 91 -0.84 16.56 -9.34
C GLY A 91 -1.75 16.70 -10.56
N ALA A 92 -1.81 15.68 -11.42
CA ALA A 92 -2.66 15.68 -12.60
C ALA A 92 -4.17 15.50 -12.30
N LYS A 93 -4.53 15.11 -11.10
CA LYS A 93 -5.93 14.92 -10.67
C LYS A 93 -6.09 15.13 -9.17
N PRO A 94 -5.82 16.34 -8.66
CA PRO A 94 -6.04 16.68 -7.27
C PRO A 94 -7.52 16.46 -6.90
N GLY A 95 -7.77 15.91 -5.73
CA GLY A 95 -9.12 15.61 -5.26
C GLY A 95 -9.81 14.38 -5.89
N GLU A 96 -9.20 13.74 -6.88
CA GLU A 96 -9.67 12.46 -7.42
C GLU A 96 -8.91 11.28 -6.77
N GLY A 97 -9.63 10.18 -6.49
CA GLY A 97 -9.02 8.93 -6.03
C GLY A 97 -8.33 8.15 -7.15
N GLY A 98 -7.69 7.05 -6.77
CA GLY A 98 -7.24 6.03 -7.70
C GLY A 98 -8.40 5.10 -8.07
N GLN A 99 -8.53 4.75 -9.34
CA GLN A 99 -9.44 3.72 -9.82
C GLN A 99 -8.74 2.88 -10.86
N LEU A 100 -8.93 1.57 -10.78
CA LEU A 100 -8.49 0.64 -11.81
C LEU A 100 -9.70 -0.11 -12.35
N PRO A 101 -10.10 0.10 -13.62
CA PRO A 101 -11.22 -0.64 -14.23
C PRO A 101 -10.94 -2.15 -14.23
N GLY A 102 -11.98 -2.98 -14.04
CA GLY A 102 -11.87 -4.44 -13.97
C GLY A 102 -11.11 -5.05 -15.17
N GLY A 103 -11.32 -4.54 -16.39
CA GLY A 103 -10.61 -4.99 -17.58
C GLY A 103 -9.07 -4.80 -17.55
N LYS A 104 -8.54 -4.02 -16.60
CA LYS A 104 -7.09 -3.88 -16.35
C LYS A 104 -6.60 -4.73 -15.18
N VAL A 105 -7.50 -5.33 -14.42
CA VAL A 105 -7.14 -6.24 -13.33
C VAL A 105 -6.94 -7.63 -13.91
N SER A 106 -5.75 -7.88 -14.48
CA SER A 106 -5.29 -9.20 -14.91
C SER A 106 -5.03 -10.11 -13.71
N GLU A 107 -4.77 -11.38 -13.95
CA GLU A 107 -4.37 -12.35 -12.91
C GLU A 107 -3.16 -11.84 -12.10
N TYR A 108 -2.16 -11.30 -12.80
CA TYR A 108 -0.96 -10.74 -12.18
C TYR A 108 -1.25 -9.48 -11.34
N ILE A 109 -2.09 -8.58 -11.84
CA ILE A 109 -2.49 -7.38 -11.09
C ILE A 109 -3.37 -7.75 -9.88
N GLY A 110 -4.28 -8.72 -10.06
CA GLY A 110 -5.08 -9.28 -8.97
C GLY A 110 -4.21 -9.84 -7.85
N PHE A 111 -3.19 -10.63 -8.22
CA PHE A 111 -2.20 -11.15 -7.28
C PHE A 111 -1.47 -10.04 -6.53
N LEU A 112 -0.91 -9.03 -7.22
CA LEU A 112 -0.16 -7.94 -6.60
C LEU A 112 -1.02 -7.08 -5.66
N ARG A 113 -2.30 -6.96 -5.94
CA ARG A 113 -3.22 -6.07 -5.22
C ARG A 113 -4.16 -6.79 -4.25
N TYR A 114 -3.95 -8.08 -4.03
CA TYR A 114 -4.82 -8.88 -3.17
C TYR A 114 -6.29 -8.73 -3.56
N SER A 115 -6.59 -8.91 -4.84
CA SER A 115 -7.92 -8.77 -5.42
C SER A 115 -8.20 -9.82 -6.50
N VAL A 116 -9.44 -9.90 -6.94
CA VAL A 116 -9.86 -10.88 -7.95
C VAL A 116 -9.72 -10.30 -9.35
N PRO A 117 -9.15 -11.05 -10.31
CA PRO A 117 -9.09 -10.62 -11.70
C PRO A 117 -10.48 -10.29 -12.25
N GLY A 118 -10.55 -9.20 -13.02
CA GLY A 118 -11.79 -8.74 -13.63
C GLY A 118 -12.69 -7.87 -12.75
N VAL A 119 -12.40 -7.76 -11.45
CA VAL A 119 -13.12 -6.88 -10.52
C VAL A 119 -12.45 -5.50 -10.47
N GLY A 120 -13.23 -4.43 -10.61
CA GLY A 120 -12.73 -3.07 -10.53
C GLY A 120 -12.25 -2.71 -9.12
N LEU A 121 -11.15 -1.96 -9.04
CA LEU A 121 -10.58 -1.50 -7.78
C LEU A 121 -10.88 -0.01 -7.60
N ILE A 122 -11.46 0.34 -6.47
CA ILE A 122 -11.77 1.73 -6.09
C ILE A 122 -10.80 2.16 -5.01
N SER A 123 -10.15 3.31 -5.22
CA SER A 123 -9.29 3.96 -4.24
C SER A 123 -9.83 5.38 -4.05
N PRO A 124 -10.63 5.66 -3.02
CA PRO A 124 -11.14 7.00 -2.78
C PRO A 124 -10.01 7.98 -2.45
N PRO A 125 -10.20 9.29 -2.66
CA PRO A 125 -9.18 10.30 -2.38
C PRO A 125 -8.65 10.24 -0.94
N PRO A 126 -9.49 10.18 0.11
CA PRO A 126 -9.01 10.21 1.48
C PRO A 126 -8.40 8.87 1.90
N HIS A 127 -7.31 8.94 2.65
CA HIS A 127 -6.87 7.85 3.51
C HIS A 127 -7.78 7.77 4.72
N HIS A 128 -8.32 6.60 5.05
CA HIS A 128 -9.28 6.44 6.14
C HIS A 128 -8.64 6.51 7.54
N ASP A 129 -7.34 6.61 7.61
CA ASP A 129 -6.56 6.84 8.83
C ASP A 129 -5.94 8.25 8.90
N ILE A 130 -6.31 9.17 8.01
CA ILE A 130 -5.77 10.54 7.99
C ILE A 130 -6.90 11.55 7.85
N TYR A 131 -7.21 12.25 8.93
CA TYR A 131 -8.19 13.33 8.98
C TYR A 131 -7.59 14.64 9.49
N SER A 132 -6.37 14.57 10.03
CA SER A 132 -5.60 15.71 10.55
C SER A 132 -4.11 15.51 10.31
N ILE A 133 -3.31 16.52 10.61
CA ILE A 133 -1.85 16.42 10.55
C ILE A 133 -1.30 15.46 11.61
N GLU A 134 -2.01 15.31 12.73
CA GLU A 134 -1.66 14.39 13.81
C GLU A 134 -1.85 12.94 13.38
N ASP A 135 -2.90 12.64 12.62
CA ASP A 135 -3.12 11.31 12.03
C ASP A 135 -2.05 10.98 11.01
N LEU A 136 -1.65 11.96 10.19
CA LEU A 136 -0.52 11.79 9.27
C LEU A 136 0.79 11.53 10.04
N ALA A 137 1.00 12.21 11.15
CA ALA A 137 2.16 11.97 12.02
C ALA A 137 2.12 10.55 12.60
N GLN A 138 0.94 10.03 12.94
CA GLN A 138 0.78 8.63 13.37
C GLN A 138 1.14 7.66 12.24
N LEU A 139 0.68 7.88 11.01
CA LEU A 139 1.05 7.02 9.87
C LEU A 139 2.54 7.07 9.55
N ILE A 140 3.16 8.26 9.61
CA ILE A 140 4.62 8.41 9.46
C ILE A 140 5.35 7.57 10.53
N HIS A 141 4.89 7.64 11.78
CA HIS A 141 5.43 6.85 12.88
C HIS A 141 5.25 5.35 12.66
N ASP A 142 4.07 4.90 12.20
CA ASP A 142 3.78 3.51 11.90
C ASP A 142 4.74 2.93 10.85
N LEU A 143 4.90 3.65 9.74
CA LEU A 143 5.75 3.23 8.64
C LEU A 143 7.24 3.24 9.00
N LYS A 144 7.66 4.21 9.81
CA LYS A 144 9.04 4.28 10.32
C LYS A 144 9.33 3.14 11.31
N ASN A 145 8.35 2.71 12.10
CA ASN A 145 8.47 1.50 12.93
C ASN A 145 8.54 0.23 12.06
N ALA A 146 7.71 0.11 11.03
CA ALA A 146 7.76 -1.05 10.12
C ALA A 146 9.10 -1.18 9.40
N ASN A 147 9.74 -0.05 9.05
CA ASN A 147 11.07 -0.04 8.46
C ASN A 147 11.89 1.16 8.94
N GLN A 148 12.69 0.95 9.97
CA GLN A 148 13.52 1.98 10.59
C GLN A 148 14.57 2.59 9.65
N ARG A 149 15.01 1.83 8.62
CA ARG A 149 16.05 2.24 7.67
C ARG A 149 15.52 3.12 6.55
N ALA A 150 14.23 3.01 6.25
CA ALA A 150 13.62 3.75 5.15
C ALA A 150 13.33 5.21 5.53
N ASP A 151 13.56 6.12 4.60
CA ASP A 151 13.03 7.48 4.69
C ASP A 151 11.51 7.47 4.53
N ILE A 152 10.80 8.30 5.28
CA ILE A 152 9.36 8.48 5.10
C ILE A 152 9.12 9.76 4.30
N SER A 153 8.49 9.56 3.15
CA SER A 153 8.13 10.61 2.19
C SER A 153 6.63 10.86 2.19
N VAL A 154 6.24 12.12 2.07
CA VAL A 154 4.83 12.49 1.84
C VAL A 154 4.71 13.19 0.50
N LYS A 155 3.86 12.67 -0.40
CA LYS A 155 3.58 13.28 -1.70
C LYS A 155 2.36 14.15 -1.63
N LEU A 156 2.58 15.46 -1.84
CA LEU A 156 1.58 16.52 -1.92
C LEU A 156 1.43 16.99 -3.37
N VAL A 157 0.41 17.80 -3.63
CA VAL A 157 0.21 18.46 -4.92
C VAL A 157 0.45 19.95 -4.80
N SER A 158 0.89 20.57 -5.89
CA SER A 158 1.02 22.00 -6.00
C SER A 158 -0.37 22.64 -6.05
N GLU A 159 -0.81 23.11 -4.91
CA GLU A 159 -2.06 23.86 -4.69
C GLU A 159 -1.81 25.03 -3.76
N VAL A 160 -2.69 26.00 -3.75
CA VAL A 160 -2.60 27.13 -2.81
C VAL A 160 -2.69 26.62 -1.38
N GLY A 161 -1.73 27.00 -0.53
CA GLY A 161 -1.64 26.55 0.86
C GLY A 161 -0.76 25.31 1.07
N VAL A 162 -0.19 24.73 0.00
CA VAL A 162 0.67 23.54 0.11
C VAL A 162 1.88 23.76 1.02
N GLY A 163 2.41 24.98 1.06
CA GLY A 163 3.49 25.33 1.99
C GLY A 163 3.13 25.14 3.46
N THR A 164 1.90 25.46 3.85
CA THR A 164 1.40 25.23 5.22
C THR A 164 1.27 23.73 5.50
N ILE A 165 0.78 22.94 4.54
CA ILE A 165 0.70 21.49 4.66
C ILE A 165 2.10 20.89 4.78
N ALA A 166 3.06 21.34 3.96
CA ALA A 166 4.45 20.88 4.01
C ALA A 166 5.13 21.22 5.35
N ALA A 167 4.82 22.38 5.96
CA ALA A 167 5.27 22.72 7.31
C ALA A 167 4.71 21.73 8.35
N GLY A 168 3.44 21.35 8.22
CA GLY A 168 2.82 20.29 9.03
C GLY A 168 3.54 18.95 8.84
N VAL A 169 3.82 18.56 7.61
CA VAL A 169 4.55 17.32 7.25
C VAL A 169 5.96 17.31 7.88
N ALA A 170 6.69 18.43 7.84
CA ALA A 170 8.00 18.54 8.48
C ALA A 170 7.90 18.43 10.01
N LYS A 171 6.88 19.03 10.64
CA LYS A 171 6.61 18.88 12.08
C LYS A 171 6.19 17.46 12.45
N ALA A 172 5.46 16.77 11.57
CA ALA A 172 5.08 15.36 11.70
C ALA A 172 6.25 14.40 11.53
N LYS A 173 7.47 14.92 11.33
CA LYS A 173 8.73 14.17 11.22
C LYS A 173 8.88 13.35 9.94
N ALA A 174 8.26 13.73 8.84
CA ALA A 174 8.63 13.14 7.55
C ALA A 174 10.08 13.52 7.17
N ASP A 175 10.80 12.59 6.57
CA ASP A 175 12.18 12.81 6.10
C ASP A 175 12.21 13.55 4.75
N HIS A 176 11.10 13.47 4.01
CA HIS A 176 11.02 13.92 2.63
C HIS A 176 9.60 14.34 2.25
N VAL A 177 9.47 15.39 1.44
CA VAL A 177 8.18 15.84 0.87
C VAL A 177 8.30 16.03 -0.64
N VAL A 178 7.29 15.59 -1.38
CA VAL A 178 7.19 15.80 -2.84
C VAL A 178 6.12 16.84 -3.12
N ILE A 179 6.47 17.83 -3.92
CA ILE A 179 5.52 18.81 -4.47
C ILE A 179 5.31 18.46 -5.95
N ALA A 180 4.14 17.90 -6.25
CA ALA A 180 3.78 17.42 -7.58
C ALA A 180 2.99 18.46 -8.37
N GLY A 181 3.50 18.87 -9.53
CA GLY A 181 2.79 19.77 -10.43
C GLY A 181 1.65 19.09 -11.21
N HIS A 182 0.78 19.89 -11.82
CA HIS A 182 -0.40 19.44 -12.57
C HIS A 182 -0.06 18.54 -13.77
N ASP A 183 1.06 18.72 -14.40
CA ASP A 183 1.54 17.91 -15.52
C ASP A 183 2.13 16.56 -15.11
N GLY A 184 1.92 16.16 -13.85
CA GLY A 184 2.38 14.88 -13.32
C GLY A 184 1.80 13.71 -14.11
N GLY A 185 2.64 12.66 -14.34
CA GLY A 185 2.28 11.54 -15.17
C GLY A 185 1.16 10.69 -14.57
N THR A 186 0.01 10.67 -15.24
CA THR A 186 -0.97 9.61 -15.06
C THR A 186 -1.55 9.24 -16.41
N GLY A 187 -1.28 8.01 -16.85
CA GLY A 187 -1.90 7.45 -18.04
C GLY A 187 -3.36 7.01 -17.84
N ALA A 188 -3.88 7.14 -16.63
CA ALA A 188 -5.23 6.67 -16.28
C ALA A 188 -6.27 7.80 -16.20
N SER A 189 -5.84 9.06 -16.17
CA SER A 189 -6.76 10.20 -16.05
C SER A 189 -7.32 10.66 -17.38
N PRO A 190 -8.56 11.17 -17.40
CA PRO A 190 -9.13 11.82 -18.57
C PRO A 190 -8.35 13.09 -18.94
N TRP A 191 -8.40 13.44 -20.21
CA TRP A 191 -7.66 14.58 -20.74
C TRP A 191 -8.05 15.92 -20.10
N SER A 192 -9.32 16.05 -19.73
CA SER A 192 -9.85 17.22 -19.01
C SER A 192 -9.15 17.44 -17.67
N SER A 193 -8.99 16.39 -16.85
CA SER A 193 -8.30 16.49 -15.55
C SER A 193 -6.85 16.91 -15.75
N ILE A 194 -6.13 16.26 -16.67
CA ILE A 194 -4.70 16.56 -16.92
C ILE A 194 -4.48 18.00 -17.36
N LYS A 195 -5.41 18.58 -18.11
CA LYS A 195 -5.27 19.94 -18.66
C LYS A 195 -5.78 21.05 -17.75
N HIS A 196 -6.73 20.76 -16.88
CA HIS A 196 -7.51 21.80 -16.22
C HIS A 196 -7.53 21.71 -14.69
N ALA A 197 -6.98 20.63 -14.10
CA ALA A 197 -6.84 20.49 -12.67
C ALA A 197 -5.39 20.70 -12.22
N GLY A 198 -5.21 21.21 -10.99
CA GLY A 198 -3.89 21.45 -10.40
C GLY A 198 -3.17 22.71 -10.91
N THR A 199 -2.01 22.99 -10.33
CA THR A 199 -1.15 24.14 -10.65
C THR A 199 0.27 23.70 -11.03
N PRO A 200 1.06 24.56 -11.70
CA PRO A 200 2.47 24.28 -11.97
C PRO A 200 3.26 24.02 -10.68
N TRP A 201 4.25 23.12 -10.75
CA TRP A 201 5.09 22.78 -9.61
C TRP A 201 5.89 23.97 -9.07
N GLU A 202 6.22 24.95 -9.93
CA GLU A 202 6.98 26.15 -9.58
C GLU A 202 6.28 26.97 -8.48
N LEU A 203 4.94 27.08 -8.57
CA LEU A 203 4.14 27.80 -7.57
C LEU A 203 4.18 27.10 -6.21
N GLY A 204 3.86 25.81 -6.19
CA GLY A 204 3.84 25.04 -4.93
C GLY A 204 5.22 24.86 -4.30
N LEU A 205 6.26 24.72 -5.14
CA LEU A 205 7.64 24.61 -4.67
C LEU A 205 8.11 25.92 -4.03
N ALA A 206 7.89 27.07 -4.68
CA ALA A 206 8.27 28.37 -4.14
C ALA A 206 7.54 28.66 -2.81
N GLU A 207 6.23 28.40 -2.73
CA GLU A 207 5.44 28.54 -1.51
C GLU A 207 5.99 27.62 -0.41
N THR A 208 6.29 26.37 -0.73
CA THR A 208 6.84 25.38 0.22
C THR A 208 8.20 25.83 0.75
N GLN A 209 9.11 26.20 -0.12
CA GLN A 209 10.45 26.68 0.27
C GLN A 209 10.36 27.89 1.19
N GLN A 210 9.59 28.90 0.81
CA GLN A 210 9.41 30.13 1.60
C GLN A 210 8.81 29.83 2.97
N THR A 211 7.75 29.02 3.02
CA THR A 211 7.08 28.67 4.27
C THR A 211 7.99 27.86 5.21
N LEU A 212 8.72 26.90 4.68
CA LEU A 212 9.65 26.08 5.48
C LEU A 212 10.81 26.92 6.04
N VAL A 213 11.36 27.86 5.25
CA VAL A 213 12.43 28.76 5.70
C VAL A 213 11.91 29.71 6.79
N LEU A 214 10.77 30.37 6.59
CA LEU A 214 10.15 31.26 7.56
C LEU A 214 9.87 30.60 8.91
N ASN A 215 9.48 29.30 8.88
CA ASN A 215 9.20 28.53 10.08
C ASN A 215 10.42 27.77 10.65
N ARG A 216 11.62 27.95 10.09
CA ARG A 216 12.86 27.25 10.48
C ARG A 216 12.72 25.73 10.43
N LEU A 217 11.98 25.23 9.45
CA LEU A 217 11.72 23.81 9.25
C LEU A 217 12.49 23.24 8.06
N ARG A 218 13.05 24.11 7.20
CA ARG A 218 13.69 23.69 5.95
C ARG A 218 14.89 22.79 6.14
N SER A 219 15.62 22.96 7.23
CA SER A 219 16.78 22.13 7.60
C SER A 219 16.46 20.66 7.80
N ARG A 220 15.21 20.32 8.19
CA ARG A 220 14.80 19.00 8.66
C ARG A 220 14.33 18.06 7.56
N ILE A 221 13.93 18.59 6.40
CA ILE A 221 13.19 17.84 5.40
C ILE A 221 13.76 18.07 4.00
N ARG A 222 13.91 17.01 3.21
CA ARG A 222 14.22 17.11 1.78
C ARG A 222 12.95 17.46 1.01
N VAL A 223 13.08 18.34 0.03
CA VAL A 223 11.99 18.77 -0.85
C VAL A 223 12.28 18.26 -2.25
N GLN A 224 11.35 17.50 -2.82
CA GLN A 224 11.39 17.05 -4.20
C GLN A 224 10.34 17.78 -5.02
N ALA A 225 10.68 18.20 -6.23
CA ALA A 225 9.72 18.65 -7.23
C ALA A 225 9.50 17.56 -8.30
N ASP A 226 8.26 17.36 -8.72
CA ASP A 226 7.92 16.58 -9.92
C ASP A 226 6.79 17.26 -10.72
N GLY A 227 6.63 16.84 -11.97
CA GLY A 227 5.64 17.38 -12.88
C GLY A 227 6.26 17.87 -14.19
N GLN A 228 6.54 16.96 -15.14
CA GLN A 228 7.17 17.23 -16.43
C GLN A 228 8.63 17.71 -16.38
N MET A 229 9.38 17.30 -15.36
CA MET A 229 10.83 17.44 -15.41
C MET A 229 11.41 16.68 -16.59
N LYS A 230 12.22 17.34 -17.47
CA LYS A 230 12.73 16.77 -18.70
C LYS A 230 14.19 17.07 -18.97
N THR A 231 14.69 18.21 -18.53
CA THR A 231 16.01 18.77 -18.92
C THR A 231 16.85 19.14 -17.70
N GLY A 232 18.12 19.33 -17.89
CA GLY A 232 19.01 19.89 -16.86
C GLY A 232 18.63 21.31 -16.46
N ARG A 233 18.01 22.07 -17.39
CA ARG A 233 17.46 23.38 -17.08
C ARG A 233 16.30 23.30 -16.08
N ASP A 234 15.38 22.35 -16.22
CA ASP A 234 14.28 22.16 -15.26
C ASP A 234 14.83 21.84 -13.86
N VAL A 235 15.87 21.01 -13.81
CA VAL A 235 16.58 20.67 -12.55
C VAL A 235 17.18 21.92 -11.90
N VAL A 236 17.87 22.75 -12.67
CA VAL A 236 18.49 23.98 -12.14
C VAL A 236 17.42 24.97 -11.67
N ILE A 237 16.36 25.19 -12.42
CA ILE A 237 15.26 26.07 -11.99
C ILE A 237 14.60 25.53 -10.71
N GLY A 238 14.33 24.23 -10.65
CA GLY A 238 13.77 23.61 -9.46
C GLY A 238 14.67 23.74 -8.23
N ALA A 239 15.99 23.58 -8.38
CA ALA A 239 16.93 23.79 -7.30
C ALA A 239 16.95 25.26 -6.86
N LEU A 240 16.99 26.21 -7.78
CA LEU A 240 16.93 27.65 -7.47
C LEU A 240 15.65 28.02 -6.69
N LEU A 241 14.52 27.35 -6.98
CA LEU A 241 13.26 27.53 -6.26
C LEU A 241 13.18 26.72 -4.96
N GLY A 242 14.17 25.84 -4.66
CA GLY A 242 14.32 25.20 -3.37
C GLY A 242 14.18 23.69 -3.33
N ALA A 243 14.21 22.97 -4.47
CA ALA A 243 14.20 21.51 -4.45
C ALA A 243 15.59 20.92 -4.21
N ASP A 244 15.67 19.90 -3.34
CA ASP A 244 16.85 19.05 -3.16
C ASP A 244 16.88 17.88 -4.14
N GLU A 245 15.71 17.37 -4.54
CA GLU A 245 15.53 16.17 -5.38
C GLU A 245 14.51 16.41 -6.50
N PHE A 246 14.56 15.60 -7.55
CA PHE A 246 13.74 15.77 -8.74
C PHE A 246 13.11 14.46 -9.19
N GLY A 247 11.80 14.49 -9.47
CA GLY A 247 11.05 13.34 -9.94
C GLY A 247 10.76 13.41 -11.43
N PHE A 248 11.11 12.35 -12.16
CA PHE A 248 10.88 12.21 -13.60
C PHE A 248 9.90 11.08 -13.87
N ALA A 249 8.93 11.31 -14.75
CA ALA A 249 7.99 10.27 -15.15
C ALA A 249 7.88 10.17 -16.68
N THR A 250 7.41 11.23 -17.33
CA THR A 250 7.16 11.22 -18.78
C THR A 250 8.44 11.10 -19.59
N ALA A 251 9.50 11.81 -19.23
CA ALA A 251 10.74 11.80 -19.98
C ALA A 251 11.41 10.40 -20.04
N PRO A 252 11.58 9.66 -18.94
CA PRO A 252 12.04 8.26 -19.01
C PRO A 252 11.14 7.36 -19.88
N LEU A 253 9.81 7.54 -19.82
CA LEU A 253 8.91 6.77 -20.69
C LEU A 253 9.14 7.07 -22.18
N VAL A 254 9.36 8.36 -22.56
CA VAL A 254 9.69 8.75 -23.94
C VAL A 254 11.00 8.13 -24.37
N VAL A 255 12.01 8.16 -23.52
CA VAL A 255 13.33 7.54 -23.76
C VAL A 255 13.23 6.02 -23.98
N GLU A 256 12.25 5.37 -23.35
CA GLU A 256 11.94 3.94 -23.52
C GLU A 256 10.98 3.65 -24.68
N GLY A 257 10.60 4.66 -25.48
CA GLY A 257 9.82 4.49 -26.71
C GLY A 257 8.35 4.93 -26.62
N CYS A 258 7.93 5.62 -25.55
CA CYS A 258 6.57 6.18 -25.47
C CYS A 258 6.37 7.28 -26.54
N ILE A 259 5.34 7.15 -27.35
CA ILE A 259 4.98 8.12 -28.41
C ILE A 259 3.96 9.17 -27.97
N MET A 260 3.71 9.30 -26.68
CA MET A 260 2.79 10.31 -26.09
C MET A 260 1.35 10.27 -26.64
N MET A 261 0.87 9.10 -27.07
CA MET A 261 -0.47 8.93 -27.66
C MET A 261 -1.62 9.18 -26.66
N ARG A 262 -1.37 9.16 -25.36
CA ARG A 262 -2.33 9.42 -24.28
C ARG A 262 -3.57 8.49 -24.27
N LYS A 263 -3.44 7.24 -24.75
CA LYS A 263 -4.46 6.19 -24.73
C LYS A 263 -4.18 5.11 -23.68
N CYS A 264 -3.31 5.38 -22.72
CA CYS A 264 -2.89 4.42 -21.70
C CYS A 264 -4.06 3.89 -20.84
N HIS A 265 -5.09 4.74 -20.61
CA HIS A 265 -6.27 4.37 -19.85
C HIS A 265 -7.12 3.28 -20.54
N LEU A 266 -7.01 3.13 -21.85
CA LEU A 266 -7.76 2.14 -22.65
C LEU A 266 -7.06 0.78 -22.75
N ASN A 267 -5.88 0.60 -22.19
CA ASN A 267 -5.08 -0.62 -22.31
C ASN A 267 -4.60 -0.94 -23.74
N THR A 268 -4.56 0.05 -24.63
CA THR A 268 -4.28 -0.07 -26.07
C THR A 268 -2.97 0.60 -26.49
N CYS A 269 -1.97 0.65 -25.61
CA CYS A 269 -0.69 1.27 -25.93
C CYS A 269 0.03 0.53 -27.08
N PRO A 270 0.19 1.15 -28.28
CA PRO A 270 0.68 0.43 -29.45
C PRO A 270 2.17 0.09 -29.39
N VAL A 271 2.93 0.71 -28.49
CA VAL A 271 4.36 0.51 -28.29
C VAL A 271 4.68 -0.29 -27.02
N GLY A 272 3.68 -0.86 -26.35
CA GLY A 272 3.88 -1.77 -25.24
C GLY A 272 4.27 -1.16 -23.89
N VAL A 273 4.48 0.15 -23.78
CA VAL A 273 4.98 0.81 -22.57
C VAL A 273 3.96 0.78 -21.42
N ALA A 274 2.67 0.97 -21.73
CA ALA A 274 1.62 1.17 -20.72
C ALA A 274 0.37 0.35 -21.05
N THR A 275 0.51 -0.96 -21.21
CA THR A 275 -0.59 -1.90 -21.47
C THR A 275 -0.37 -3.21 -20.72
N GLN A 276 -1.44 -3.95 -20.46
CA GLN A 276 -1.42 -5.30 -19.94
C GLN A 276 -1.67 -6.36 -21.05
N ASP A 277 -2.01 -5.91 -22.27
CA ASP A 277 -2.19 -6.80 -23.40
C ASP A 277 -0.85 -7.46 -23.78
N PRO A 278 -0.75 -8.82 -23.78
CA PRO A 278 0.51 -9.52 -24.06
C PRO A 278 1.10 -9.24 -25.44
N LEU A 279 0.26 -9.11 -26.47
CA LEU A 279 0.71 -8.86 -27.84
C LEU A 279 1.26 -7.45 -28.00
N LEU A 280 0.66 -6.48 -27.31
CA LEU A 280 1.15 -5.12 -27.32
C LEU A 280 2.40 -4.96 -26.43
N ARG A 281 2.46 -5.63 -25.28
CA ARG A 281 3.65 -5.62 -24.41
C ARG A 281 4.89 -6.20 -25.09
N ALA A 282 4.73 -7.20 -25.93
CA ALA A 282 5.85 -7.78 -26.70
C ALA A 282 6.53 -6.79 -27.66
N LYS A 283 5.90 -5.63 -27.95
CA LYS A 283 6.47 -4.55 -28.77
C LYS A 283 7.39 -3.62 -28.01
N PHE A 284 7.46 -3.72 -26.69
CA PHE A 284 8.31 -2.87 -25.87
C PHE A 284 9.80 -3.12 -26.14
N GLN A 285 10.55 -2.05 -26.45
CA GLN A 285 11.96 -2.11 -26.83
C GLN A 285 12.87 -1.29 -25.90
N GLY A 286 12.34 -0.76 -24.80
CA GLY A 286 13.12 0.01 -23.84
C GLY A 286 14.20 -0.82 -23.17
N LYS A 287 15.37 -0.18 -22.92
CA LYS A 287 16.52 -0.79 -22.24
C LYS A 287 16.99 0.08 -21.07
N PRO A 288 17.52 -0.50 -19.99
CA PRO A 288 18.04 0.27 -18.88
C PRO A 288 19.09 1.32 -19.30
N GLU A 289 19.93 1.00 -20.28
CA GLU A 289 20.97 1.87 -20.78
C GLU A 289 20.44 3.17 -21.40
N HIS A 290 19.25 3.15 -22.01
CA HIS A 290 18.62 4.35 -22.54
C HIS A 290 18.33 5.35 -21.43
N VAL A 291 17.78 4.88 -20.30
CA VAL A 291 17.46 5.71 -19.15
C VAL A 291 18.74 6.20 -18.45
N VAL A 292 19.73 5.33 -18.30
CA VAL A 292 21.05 5.71 -17.73
C VAL A 292 21.66 6.86 -18.53
N ASN A 293 21.79 6.71 -19.85
CA ASN A 293 22.36 7.72 -20.73
C ASN A 293 21.59 9.05 -20.66
N TYR A 294 20.27 8.97 -20.65
CA TYR A 294 19.42 10.14 -20.54
C TYR A 294 19.71 10.94 -19.26
N PHE A 295 19.81 10.30 -18.10
CA PHE A 295 20.11 11.00 -16.85
C PHE A 295 21.54 11.56 -16.80
N PHE A 296 22.52 10.94 -17.46
CA PHE A 296 23.84 11.54 -17.63
C PHE A 296 23.78 12.81 -18.48
N PHE A 297 22.96 12.85 -19.54
CA PHE A 297 22.77 14.08 -20.33
C PHE A 297 22.07 15.18 -19.53
N VAL A 298 21.06 14.85 -18.75
CA VAL A 298 20.39 15.81 -17.84
C VAL A 298 21.39 16.40 -16.84
N ALA A 299 22.22 15.55 -16.23
CA ALA A 299 23.21 15.99 -15.28
C ALA A 299 24.28 16.87 -15.93
N GLU A 300 24.75 16.53 -17.15
CA GLU A 300 25.73 17.32 -17.88
C GLU A 300 25.17 18.67 -18.29
N GLU A 301 23.92 18.75 -18.74
CA GLU A 301 23.27 20.04 -19.03
C GLU A 301 23.18 20.91 -17.78
N ALA A 302 22.73 20.34 -16.65
CA ALA A 302 22.69 21.06 -15.38
C ALA A 302 24.10 21.56 -14.96
N ARG A 303 25.12 20.74 -15.10
CA ARG A 303 26.51 21.10 -14.81
C ARG A 303 26.98 22.27 -15.66
N ARG A 304 26.64 22.30 -16.97
CA ARG A 304 27.00 23.41 -17.88
C ARG A 304 26.32 24.71 -17.47
N ILE A 305 25.04 24.67 -17.10
CA ILE A 305 24.32 25.85 -16.63
C ILE A 305 24.92 26.35 -15.31
N MET A 306 25.23 25.47 -14.37
CA MET A 306 25.89 25.82 -13.12
C MET A 306 27.26 26.48 -13.36
N ALA A 307 28.04 25.99 -14.33
CA ALA A 307 29.32 26.59 -14.70
C ALA A 307 29.14 28.01 -15.23
N GLN A 308 28.10 28.28 -16.04
CA GLN A 308 27.78 29.63 -16.52
C GLN A 308 27.37 30.56 -15.35
N LEU A 309 26.72 30.02 -14.31
CA LEU A 309 26.35 30.77 -13.10
C LEU A 309 27.53 30.91 -12.10
N GLY A 310 28.67 30.28 -12.36
CA GLY A 310 29.81 30.28 -11.43
C GLY A 310 29.62 29.44 -10.17
N ILE A 311 28.66 28.54 -10.15
CA ILE A 311 28.33 27.68 -9.00
C ILE A 311 28.97 26.31 -9.18
N ARG A 312 29.82 25.89 -8.22
CA ARG A 312 30.55 24.62 -8.27
C ARG A 312 29.81 23.45 -7.63
N ARG A 313 29.10 23.68 -6.56
CA ARG A 313 28.38 22.64 -5.80
C ARG A 313 26.89 22.78 -6.03
N PHE A 314 26.20 21.67 -6.26
CA PHE A 314 24.75 21.67 -6.45
C PHE A 314 24.02 22.21 -5.21
N ASP A 315 24.49 21.87 -4.03
CA ASP A 315 23.95 22.36 -2.77
C ASP A 315 23.91 23.89 -2.64
N ASP A 316 24.88 24.58 -3.28
CA ASP A 316 24.95 26.05 -3.24
C ASP A 316 23.94 26.73 -4.20
N LEU A 317 23.29 25.93 -5.05
CA LEU A 317 22.23 26.37 -5.96
C LEU A 317 20.86 26.44 -5.26
N ILE A 318 20.64 25.59 -4.25
CA ILE A 318 19.32 25.37 -3.65
C ILE A 318 18.81 26.64 -2.94
N GLY A 319 17.61 27.08 -3.36
CA GLY A 319 16.93 28.24 -2.79
C GLY A 319 17.55 29.59 -3.18
N ARG A 320 18.32 29.64 -4.29
CA ARG A 320 18.91 30.86 -4.84
C ARG A 320 18.01 31.46 -5.92
N ALA A 321 16.72 31.70 -5.61
CA ALA A 321 15.76 32.30 -6.52
C ALA A 321 16.18 33.71 -7.01
N ASP A 322 17.11 34.38 -6.30
CA ASP A 322 17.74 35.63 -6.71
C ASP A 322 18.53 35.54 -8.05
N LEU A 323 18.87 34.33 -8.49
CA LEU A 323 19.56 34.11 -9.77
C LEU A 323 18.59 33.94 -10.95
N LEU A 324 17.30 33.94 -10.72
CA LEU A 324 16.28 33.84 -11.79
C LEU A 324 15.95 35.21 -12.35
N ASP A 325 15.92 35.31 -13.69
CA ASP A 325 15.57 36.52 -14.45
C ASP A 325 14.38 36.25 -15.37
N THR A 326 13.42 37.14 -15.36
CA THR A 326 12.18 37.06 -16.15
C THR A 326 12.21 37.81 -17.47
N LYS A 327 13.25 38.61 -17.75
CA LYS A 327 13.28 39.57 -18.90
C LYS A 327 12.81 38.97 -20.21
N LYS A 328 13.40 37.82 -20.58
CA LYS A 328 13.02 37.11 -21.82
C LYS A 328 11.65 36.45 -21.76
N GLY A 329 11.19 36.03 -20.61
CA GLY A 329 9.87 35.41 -20.42
C GLY A 329 8.73 36.41 -20.55
N ILE A 330 8.91 37.62 -20.03
CA ILE A 330 7.90 38.70 -20.05
C ILE A 330 7.67 39.22 -21.47
N GLU A 331 8.63 39.12 -22.38
CA GLU A 331 8.50 39.54 -23.77
C GLU A 331 7.49 38.68 -24.56
N HIS A 332 7.21 37.46 -24.09
CA HIS A 332 6.22 36.58 -24.73
C HIS A 332 4.81 37.17 -24.55
N TRP A 333 4.02 37.22 -25.60
CA TRP A 333 2.69 37.87 -25.59
C TRP A 333 1.71 37.31 -24.54
N LYS A 334 1.81 36.01 -24.20
CA LYS A 334 1.00 35.37 -23.14
C LYS A 334 1.50 35.66 -21.72
N ALA A 335 2.73 36.11 -21.60
CA ALA A 335 3.32 36.44 -20.28
C ALA A 335 3.12 37.93 -19.93
N LYS A 336 2.58 38.72 -20.85
CA LYS A 336 2.31 40.14 -20.62
C LYS A 336 1.35 40.33 -19.45
N GLY A 337 1.81 40.99 -18.39
CA GLY A 337 1.03 41.23 -17.18
C GLY A 337 1.23 40.16 -16.08
N LEU A 338 2.05 39.12 -16.28
CA LEU A 338 2.44 38.21 -15.21
C LEU A 338 3.49 38.85 -14.30
N ASP A 339 3.29 38.70 -13.00
CA ASP A 339 4.24 39.12 -11.97
C ASP A 339 4.83 37.85 -11.27
N PHE A 340 6.14 37.66 -11.40
CA PHE A 340 6.87 36.57 -10.80
C PHE A 340 7.53 36.93 -9.47
N ALA A 341 7.38 38.17 -8.99
CA ALA A 341 8.07 38.64 -7.79
C ALA A 341 7.80 37.76 -6.57
N ARG A 342 6.59 37.24 -6.40
CA ARG A 342 6.22 36.35 -5.28
C ARG A 342 6.87 34.98 -5.38
N ILE A 343 7.06 34.44 -6.60
CA ILE A 343 7.74 33.13 -6.81
C ILE A 343 9.23 33.26 -6.50
N PHE A 344 9.85 34.40 -6.86
CA PHE A 344 11.27 34.66 -6.66
C PHE A 344 11.60 35.28 -5.30
N HIS A 345 10.60 35.51 -4.47
CA HIS A 345 10.80 36.13 -3.15
C HIS A 345 11.70 35.26 -2.27
N LEU A 346 12.76 35.86 -1.79
CA LEU A 346 13.61 35.27 -0.75
C LEU A 346 13.08 35.73 0.61
N PRO A 347 12.60 34.80 1.45
CA PRO A 347 12.14 35.19 2.78
C PRO A 347 13.27 35.78 3.60
N ALA A 348 12.97 36.87 4.32
CA ALA A 348 13.90 37.46 5.28
C ALA A 348 14.11 36.48 6.45
N ALA A 349 15.23 35.78 6.43
CA ALA A 349 15.63 34.85 7.49
C ALA A 349 17.09 35.13 7.89
N PRO A 350 17.46 34.91 9.15
CA PRO A 350 18.85 34.99 9.60
C PRO A 350 19.74 34.07 8.75
N ALA A 351 20.99 34.44 8.57
CA ALA A 351 21.94 33.73 7.68
C ALA A 351 22.21 32.29 8.12
N GLU A 352 22.00 31.98 9.40
CA GLU A 352 22.13 30.62 9.96
C GLU A 352 20.97 29.70 9.61
N VAL A 353 19.85 30.22 9.07
CA VAL A 353 18.71 29.40 8.65
C VAL A 353 19.00 28.75 7.30
N PRO A 354 19.17 27.42 7.24
CA PRO A 354 19.49 26.74 6.01
C PRO A 354 18.37 26.83 4.99
N ARG A 355 18.75 26.89 3.70
CA ARG A 355 17.81 26.88 2.56
C ARG A 355 17.60 25.47 1.97
N ARG A 356 18.23 24.46 2.54
CA ARG A 356 18.17 23.05 2.16
C ARG A 356 18.18 22.16 3.41
N GLN A 357 17.97 20.87 3.21
CA GLN A 357 18.12 19.91 4.32
C GLN A 357 19.60 19.82 4.77
N VAL A 358 19.81 19.89 6.07
CA VAL A 358 21.09 19.71 6.75
C VAL A 358 20.99 18.88 8.03
N GLU A 359 19.77 18.57 8.47
CA GLU A 359 19.50 17.82 9.70
C GLU A 359 18.74 16.53 9.38
N VAL A 360 18.91 15.51 10.21
CA VAL A 360 18.15 14.24 10.15
C VAL A 360 17.03 14.29 11.19
N GLN A 361 15.84 13.80 10.83
CA GLN A 361 14.71 13.71 11.75
C GLN A 361 14.96 12.64 12.83
N ASP A 362 14.75 13.01 14.09
CA ASP A 362 14.68 12.04 15.19
C ASP A 362 13.23 11.54 15.36
N HIS A 363 13.00 10.31 15.00
CA HIS A 363 11.68 9.65 15.12
C HIS A 363 11.40 9.11 16.52
N GLY A 364 12.36 9.15 17.44
CA GLY A 364 12.22 8.70 18.82
C GLY A 364 12.02 7.19 18.99
N LEU A 365 12.44 6.38 18.01
CA LEU A 365 12.21 4.93 17.97
C LEU A 365 12.87 4.16 19.11
N ALA A 366 13.95 4.66 19.68
CA ALA A 366 14.65 4.02 20.80
C ALA A 366 13.74 3.83 22.05
N ARG A 367 12.64 4.58 22.14
CA ARG A 367 11.66 4.50 23.23
C ARG A 367 10.47 3.58 22.92
N ALA A 368 10.40 3.03 21.71
CA ALA A 368 9.32 2.11 21.33
C ALA A 368 9.36 0.83 22.19
N LEU A 369 8.17 0.32 22.51
CA LEU A 369 8.05 -0.93 23.27
C LEU A 369 8.71 -2.10 22.53
N ASP A 370 8.62 -2.09 21.22
CA ASP A 370 9.15 -3.13 20.34
C ASP A 370 10.65 -3.37 20.50
N VAL A 371 11.44 -2.39 20.93
CA VAL A 371 12.85 -2.58 21.24
C VAL A 371 13.05 -3.69 22.29
N LYS A 372 12.18 -3.69 23.34
CA LYS A 372 12.18 -4.73 24.36
C LYS A 372 11.61 -6.06 23.87
N LEU A 373 10.57 -5.98 23.01
CA LEU A 373 9.96 -7.19 22.44
C LEU A 373 10.94 -7.90 21.50
N ILE A 374 11.65 -7.19 20.66
CA ILE A 374 12.68 -7.73 19.74
C ILE A 374 13.76 -8.46 20.55
N GLU A 375 14.26 -7.85 21.61
CA GLU A 375 15.29 -8.49 22.47
C GLU A 375 14.81 -9.83 23.04
N LYS A 376 13.58 -9.89 23.55
CA LYS A 376 12.98 -11.13 24.06
C LYS A 376 12.70 -12.16 22.97
N CYS A 377 12.45 -11.70 21.74
CA CYS A 377 12.12 -12.56 20.59
C CYS A 377 13.34 -12.99 19.77
N LYS A 378 14.57 -12.61 20.12
CA LYS A 378 15.80 -13.03 19.41
C LYS A 378 15.86 -14.52 19.07
N PRO A 379 15.52 -15.46 19.97
CA PRO A 379 15.55 -16.89 19.63
C PRO A 379 14.62 -17.25 18.47
N ALA A 380 13.45 -16.61 18.38
CA ALA A 380 12.52 -16.80 17.28
C ALA A 380 13.03 -16.14 15.99
N LEU A 381 13.55 -14.92 16.08
CA LEU A 381 14.04 -14.16 14.92
C LEU A 381 15.28 -14.81 14.28
N GLU A 382 16.21 -15.30 15.08
CA GLU A 382 17.48 -15.85 14.59
C GLU A 382 17.38 -17.33 14.21
N ARG A 383 16.62 -18.14 15.01
CA ARG A 383 16.62 -19.60 14.91
C ARG A 383 15.24 -20.22 14.71
N GLY A 384 14.17 -19.41 14.62
CA GLY A 384 12.80 -19.90 14.48
C GLY A 384 12.26 -20.62 15.72
N GLU A 385 12.88 -20.44 16.87
CA GLU A 385 12.48 -21.09 18.13
C GLU A 385 11.19 -20.46 18.68
N LYS A 386 10.35 -21.27 19.33
CA LYS A 386 9.14 -20.76 19.97
C LYS A 386 9.47 -19.88 21.17
N VAL A 387 8.85 -18.72 21.23
CA VAL A 387 8.97 -17.74 22.32
C VAL A 387 7.58 -17.38 22.84
N GLN A 388 7.39 -17.50 24.14
CA GLN A 388 6.16 -17.12 24.82
C GLN A 388 6.45 -16.34 26.10
N PHE A 389 5.79 -15.19 26.27
CA PHE A 389 5.92 -14.38 27.49
C PHE A 389 4.74 -13.42 27.68
N MET A 390 4.67 -12.84 28.89
CA MET A 390 3.70 -11.79 29.23
C MET A 390 4.37 -10.41 29.25
N HIS A 391 3.62 -9.39 28.88
CA HIS A 391 4.05 -7.98 28.94
C HIS A 391 2.86 -7.05 29.23
N GLU A 392 3.10 -6.02 30.00
CA GLU A 392 2.16 -4.91 30.18
C GLU A 392 2.20 -3.98 28.95
N VAL A 393 1.02 -3.52 28.52
CA VAL A 393 0.90 -2.50 27.46
C VAL A 393 0.07 -1.33 27.94
N ARG A 394 0.46 -0.12 27.56
CA ARG A 394 -0.23 1.12 27.92
C ARG A 394 -0.57 1.93 26.68
N ASN A 395 -1.56 2.80 26.78
CA ASN A 395 -2.02 3.65 25.70
C ASN A 395 -0.91 4.50 25.03
N VAL A 396 0.15 4.83 25.76
CA VAL A 396 1.32 5.53 25.21
C VAL A 396 2.20 4.66 24.32
N ASN A 397 2.04 3.34 24.36
CA ASN A 397 2.77 2.39 23.52
C ASN A 397 2.05 2.28 22.17
N ARG A 398 2.44 3.15 21.24
CA ARG A 398 1.88 3.18 19.89
C ARG A 398 2.62 2.22 18.97
N THR A 399 1.93 1.71 17.95
CA THR A 399 2.50 0.92 16.84
C THR A 399 3.22 -0.35 17.31
N VAL A 400 2.76 -0.93 18.42
CA VAL A 400 3.34 -2.15 19.01
C VAL A 400 3.23 -3.30 18.01
N GLY A 401 4.32 -4.00 17.76
CA GLY A 401 4.42 -5.15 16.87
C GLY A 401 4.92 -4.82 15.45
N ALA A 402 4.90 -3.55 15.03
CA ALA A 402 5.33 -3.18 13.69
C ALA A 402 6.85 -3.33 13.50
N MET A 403 7.65 -2.88 14.47
CA MET A 403 9.11 -3.00 14.41
C MET A 403 9.54 -4.47 14.56
N LEU A 404 8.91 -5.22 15.46
CA LEU A 404 9.12 -6.66 15.61
C LEU A 404 8.79 -7.40 14.31
N SER A 405 7.68 -7.05 13.65
CA SER A 405 7.28 -7.64 12.37
C SER A 405 8.26 -7.30 11.25
N GLY A 406 8.72 -6.05 11.18
CA GLY A 406 9.73 -5.62 10.22
C GLY A 406 11.05 -6.38 10.38
N GLU A 407 11.48 -6.62 11.62
CA GLU A 407 12.69 -7.41 11.91
C GLU A 407 12.46 -8.89 11.55
N LEU A 408 11.30 -9.45 11.90
CA LEU A 408 10.97 -10.83 11.57
C LEU A 408 11.05 -11.08 10.05
N VAL A 409 10.44 -10.26 9.21
CA VAL A 409 10.42 -10.50 7.76
C VAL A 409 11.76 -10.26 7.07
N ARG A 410 12.69 -9.56 7.70
CA ARG A 410 14.08 -9.47 7.20
C ARG A 410 14.82 -10.80 7.37
N HIS A 411 14.59 -11.49 8.48
CA HIS A 411 15.16 -12.82 8.75
C HIS A 411 14.36 -13.92 8.06
N HIS A 412 13.05 -13.80 8.07
CA HIS A 412 12.09 -14.78 7.55
C HIS A 412 11.06 -14.07 6.63
N PRO A 413 11.37 -13.79 5.37
CA PRO A 413 10.48 -13.06 4.45
C PRO A 413 9.09 -13.70 4.27
N GLU A 414 8.98 -15.03 4.43
CA GLU A 414 7.73 -15.78 4.33
C GLU A 414 7.00 -15.93 5.67
N GLY A 415 7.54 -15.31 6.73
CA GLY A 415 7.05 -15.44 8.09
C GLY A 415 7.52 -16.73 8.78
N LEU A 416 7.04 -16.92 10.01
CA LEU A 416 7.29 -18.10 10.82
C LEU A 416 6.03 -18.97 10.95
N PRO A 417 6.15 -20.23 11.39
CA PRO A 417 5.00 -21.06 11.75
C PRO A 417 4.09 -20.37 12.77
N ASP A 418 2.79 -20.73 12.75
CA ASP A 418 1.81 -20.14 13.66
C ASP A 418 2.24 -20.24 15.12
N GLN A 419 2.00 -19.16 15.88
CA GLN A 419 2.34 -19.07 17.31
C GLN A 419 3.83 -19.36 17.64
N THR A 420 4.75 -19.09 16.73
CA THR A 420 6.19 -19.13 17.05
C THR A 420 6.54 -18.05 18.06
N ILE A 421 5.96 -16.86 17.90
CA ILE A 421 6.03 -15.76 18.87
C ILE A 421 4.63 -15.56 19.44
N PHE A 422 4.44 -15.87 20.72
CA PHE A 422 3.18 -15.65 21.42
C PHE A 422 3.40 -14.65 22.57
N ILE A 423 2.75 -13.51 22.48
CA ILE A 423 2.84 -12.46 23.50
C ILE A 423 1.47 -12.20 24.09
N GLN A 424 1.30 -12.58 25.37
CA GLN A 424 0.14 -12.16 26.15
C GLN A 424 0.41 -10.76 26.68
N MET A 425 -0.55 -9.86 26.50
CA MET A 425 -0.45 -8.50 27.00
C MET A 425 -1.63 -8.17 27.90
N GLU A 426 -1.41 -7.28 28.87
CA GLU A 426 -2.44 -6.76 29.75
C GLU A 426 -2.41 -5.23 29.74
N GLY A 427 -3.58 -4.60 29.64
CA GLY A 427 -3.75 -3.15 29.65
C GLY A 427 -4.41 -2.59 28.41
N THR A 428 -4.05 -1.38 28.02
CA THR A 428 -4.60 -0.66 26.87
C THR A 428 -3.54 -0.52 25.77
N GLY A 429 -3.76 -1.13 24.62
CA GLY A 429 -2.93 -0.91 23.42
C GLY A 429 -3.12 0.49 22.86
N GLY A 430 -2.02 1.20 22.56
CA GLY A 430 -2.06 2.51 21.92
C GLY A 430 -2.48 2.44 20.45
N GLN A 431 -2.53 3.60 19.79
CA GLN A 431 -2.86 3.68 18.36
C GLN A 431 -1.98 2.74 17.52
N SER A 432 -2.56 2.11 16.50
CA SER A 432 -1.88 1.17 15.60
C SER A 432 -1.31 -0.07 16.32
N PHE A 433 -1.93 -0.52 17.40
CA PHE A 433 -1.58 -1.77 18.08
C PHE A 433 -1.68 -2.95 17.08
N GLY A 434 -0.64 -3.75 16.95
CA GLY A 434 -0.59 -4.85 15.99
C GLY A 434 -0.56 -4.43 14.52
N ALA A 435 -0.24 -3.16 14.22
CA ALA A 435 -0.08 -2.72 12.84
C ALA A 435 1.02 -3.52 12.12
N PHE A 436 0.73 -3.93 10.88
CA PHE A 436 1.62 -4.72 10.01
C PHE A 436 2.07 -6.06 10.61
N LEU A 437 1.32 -6.62 11.56
CA LEU A 437 1.70 -7.83 12.29
C LEU A 437 1.98 -9.00 11.34
N ALA A 438 3.20 -9.52 11.38
CA ALA A 438 3.68 -10.54 10.47
C ALA A 438 3.27 -11.95 10.87
N LYS A 439 3.23 -12.88 9.90
CA LYS A 439 2.93 -14.30 10.11
C LYS A 439 3.89 -14.93 11.13
N GLY A 440 3.33 -15.66 12.08
CA GLY A 440 4.06 -16.30 13.17
C GLY A 440 4.00 -15.55 14.50
N ILE A 441 3.53 -14.29 14.49
CA ILE A 441 3.32 -13.50 15.71
C ILE A 441 1.84 -13.56 16.12
N THR A 442 1.60 -13.87 17.37
CA THR A 442 0.27 -13.84 17.99
C THR A 442 0.30 -12.87 19.18
N PHE A 443 -0.58 -11.86 19.13
CA PHE A 443 -0.87 -10.95 20.21
C PHE A 443 -2.20 -11.35 20.87
N TYR A 444 -2.13 -11.63 22.16
CA TYR A 444 -3.30 -11.92 22.99
C TYR A 444 -3.41 -10.83 24.05
N LEU A 445 -4.38 -9.91 23.88
CA LEU A 445 -4.55 -8.76 24.77
C LEU A 445 -5.75 -8.96 25.70
N ILE A 446 -5.48 -8.86 27.00
CA ILE A 446 -6.49 -8.75 28.06
C ILE A 446 -6.62 -7.27 28.40
N GLY A 447 -7.67 -6.64 27.86
CA GLY A 447 -7.88 -5.21 27.96
C GLY A 447 -8.59 -4.65 26.74
N ASP A 448 -8.14 -3.53 26.24
CA ASP A 448 -8.66 -2.85 25.04
C ASP A 448 -7.55 -2.28 24.18
N ALA A 449 -7.86 -1.84 22.96
CA ALA A 449 -6.90 -1.19 22.09
C ALA A 449 -7.53 -0.01 21.34
N ASN A 450 -6.69 0.93 20.95
CA ASN A 450 -7.08 2.20 20.36
C ASN A 450 -7.33 2.07 18.84
N ASP A 451 -7.45 3.22 18.17
CA ASP A 451 -7.66 3.33 16.72
C ASP A 451 -6.56 2.64 15.91
N TYR A 452 -6.89 2.23 14.69
CA TYR A 452 -5.98 1.62 13.72
C TYR A 452 -5.40 0.26 14.15
N THR A 453 -5.99 -0.40 15.13
CA THR A 453 -5.56 -1.74 15.58
C THR A 453 -5.55 -2.71 14.39
N GLY A 454 -4.44 -3.43 14.21
CA GLY A 454 -4.25 -4.39 13.12
C GLY A 454 -4.16 -3.79 11.71
N LYS A 455 -3.98 -2.47 11.58
CA LYS A 455 -3.77 -1.82 10.28
C LYS A 455 -2.67 -2.51 9.49
N GLY A 456 -2.95 -2.89 8.24
CA GLY A 456 -1.98 -3.55 7.35
C GLY A 456 -1.47 -4.90 7.86
N MET A 457 -2.17 -5.57 8.77
CA MET A 457 -1.78 -6.89 9.28
C MET A 457 -1.46 -7.83 8.12
N SER A 458 -0.36 -8.58 8.25
CA SER A 458 0.27 -9.34 7.17
C SER A 458 0.54 -10.79 7.60
N GLY A 459 -0.48 -11.46 8.15
CA GLY A 459 -0.45 -12.88 8.50
C GLY A 459 -0.33 -13.19 9.99
N GLY A 460 -0.22 -12.19 10.87
CA GLY A 460 -0.24 -12.39 12.32
C GLY A 460 -1.64 -12.65 12.86
N ARG A 461 -1.73 -12.90 14.17
CA ARG A 461 -3.01 -13.06 14.88
C ARG A 461 -3.14 -12.05 16.01
N ILE A 462 -4.32 -11.45 16.13
CA ILE A 462 -4.69 -10.55 17.23
C ILE A 462 -5.97 -11.07 17.88
N ALA A 463 -5.92 -11.34 19.19
CA ALA A 463 -7.10 -11.65 19.98
C ALA A 463 -7.20 -10.68 21.15
N ILE A 464 -8.34 -10.00 21.27
CA ILE A 464 -8.57 -9.00 22.34
C ILE A 464 -9.86 -9.35 23.08
N ARG A 465 -9.76 -9.40 24.40
CA ARG A 465 -10.91 -9.59 25.29
C ARG A 465 -10.86 -8.65 26.48
N PRO A 466 -12.00 -8.28 27.06
CA PRO A 466 -12.03 -7.51 28.29
C PRO A 466 -11.27 -8.20 29.44
N SER A 467 -10.81 -7.40 30.40
CA SER A 467 -10.28 -7.92 31.66
C SER A 467 -11.29 -8.85 32.35
N ILE A 468 -10.78 -9.81 33.11
CA ILE A 468 -11.63 -10.70 33.94
C ILE A 468 -12.45 -9.93 35.00
N GLU A 469 -11.99 -8.74 35.35
CA GLU A 469 -12.68 -7.85 36.29
C GLU A 469 -13.85 -7.09 35.67
N PHE A 470 -13.93 -7.04 34.32
CA PHE A 470 -15.00 -6.38 33.61
C PHE A 470 -16.34 -7.06 33.88
N ARG A 471 -17.29 -6.31 34.45
CA ARG A 471 -18.63 -6.81 34.83
C ARG A 471 -19.74 -6.38 33.88
N GLY A 472 -19.39 -5.60 32.84
CA GLY A 472 -20.35 -5.14 31.84
C GLY A 472 -20.66 -6.18 30.78
N ASP A 473 -21.54 -5.81 29.85
CA ASP A 473 -21.88 -6.57 28.65
C ASP A 473 -20.84 -6.28 27.55
N ALA A 474 -20.10 -7.27 27.12
CA ALA A 474 -19.09 -7.11 26.07
C ALA A 474 -19.71 -6.59 24.74
N MET A 475 -20.93 -7.05 24.42
CA MET A 475 -21.64 -6.60 23.20
C MET A 475 -22.03 -5.13 23.20
N LYS A 476 -21.89 -4.44 24.33
CA LYS A 476 -22.15 -3.00 24.49
C LYS A 476 -20.88 -2.21 24.82
N ASN A 477 -19.73 -2.88 24.87
CA ASN A 477 -18.45 -2.29 25.25
C ASN A 477 -17.56 -2.18 24.03
N ILE A 478 -17.08 -0.96 23.75
CA ILE A 478 -16.08 -0.71 22.71
C ILE A 478 -14.76 -1.29 23.17
N ILE A 479 -14.24 -2.29 22.48
CA ILE A 479 -13.01 -2.99 22.79
C ILE A 479 -11.83 -2.55 21.90
N VAL A 480 -12.13 -2.07 20.71
CA VAL A 480 -11.16 -1.50 19.76
C VAL A 480 -11.72 -0.22 19.14
N GLY A 481 -10.86 0.74 18.85
CA GLY A 481 -11.22 2.04 18.30
C GLY A 481 -11.69 2.00 16.84
N ASN A 482 -11.42 3.08 16.12
CA ASN A 482 -11.84 3.28 14.73
C ASN A 482 -10.84 2.71 13.72
N THR A 483 -11.31 2.46 12.49
CA THR A 483 -10.46 2.12 11.33
C THR A 483 -9.58 0.88 11.59
N VAL A 484 -10.15 -0.08 12.30
CA VAL A 484 -9.49 -1.33 12.68
C VAL A 484 -9.31 -2.22 11.46
N LEU A 485 -8.16 -2.92 11.34
CA LEU A 485 -7.78 -3.79 10.23
C LEU A 485 -7.70 -3.10 8.86
N TYR A 486 -7.52 -1.79 8.82
CA TYR A 486 -7.41 -1.04 7.56
C TYR A 486 -6.36 -1.64 6.64
N GLY A 487 -6.79 -2.11 5.47
CA GLY A 487 -5.91 -2.68 4.46
C GLY A 487 -5.18 -3.96 4.88
N ALA A 488 -5.66 -4.69 5.89
CA ALA A 488 -5.06 -5.95 6.31
C ALA A 488 -5.13 -6.98 5.17
N THR A 489 -3.97 -7.56 4.83
CA THR A 489 -3.81 -8.44 3.66
C THR A 489 -3.95 -9.91 4.01
N SER A 490 -3.71 -10.28 5.25
CA SER A 490 -3.81 -11.66 5.75
C SER A 490 -3.73 -11.71 7.27
N GLY A 491 -4.03 -12.87 7.86
CA GLY A 491 -4.02 -13.10 9.30
C GLY A 491 -5.41 -13.19 9.89
N GLU A 492 -5.50 -13.29 11.22
CA GLU A 492 -6.74 -13.52 11.95
C GLU A 492 -6.91 -12.53 13.11
N ALA A 493 -8.13 -12.01 13.28
CA ALA A 493 -8.43 -11.07 14.35
C ALA A 493 -9.74 -11.44 15.05
N PHE A 494 -9.72 -11.49 16.39
CA PHE A 494 -10.85 -11.87 17.24
C PHE A 494 -11.05 -10.83 18.33
N PHE A 495 -12.18 -10.12 18.29
CA PHE A 495 -12.47 -9.01 19.19
C PHE A 495 -13.76 -9.27 19.98
N ARG A 496 -13.65 -9.55 21.30
CA ARG A 496 -14.79 -9.72 22.19
C ARG A 496 -15.28 -8.38 22.69
N GLY A 497 -16.15 -7.75 21.91
CA GLY A 497 -16.71 -6.43 22.13
C GLY A 497 -17.01 -5.73 20.81
N VAL A 498 -17.33 -4.45 20.88
CA VAL A 498 -17.71 -3.61 19.74
C VAL A 498 -16.47 -2.91 19.19
N ALA A 499 -16.33 -2.86 17.87
CA ALA A 499 -15.38 -1.99 17.19
C ALA A 499 -16.02 -0.63 16.88
N GLY A 500 -15.20 0.43 16.83
CA GLY A 500 -15.62 1.75 16.41
C GLY A 500 -16.00 1.83 14.92
N GLU A 501 -15.92 3.03 14.38
CA GLU A 501 -16.23 3.34 12.98
C GLU A 501 -15.25 2.70 11.99
N ARG A 502 -15.72 2.35 10.79
CA ARG A 502 -14.89 1.82 9.69
C ARG A 502 -14.11 0.54 10.02
N PHE A 503 -14.73 -0.35 10.79
CA PHE A 503 -14.16 -1.68 11.01
C PHE A 503 -13.95 -2.42 9.69
N ALA A 504 -12.79 -3.05 9.50
CA ALA A 504 -12.42 -3.78 8.29
C ALA A 504 -12.47 -2.96 6.99
N VAL A 505 -12.35 -1.62 7.09
CA VAL A 505 -12.23 -0.76 5.90
C VAL A 505 -11.04 -1.20 5.05
N ARG A 506 -11.26 -1.39 3.74
CA ARG A 506 -10.20 -1.82 2.82
C ARG A 506 -9.56 -3.16 3.16
N LEU A 507 -10.19 -4.00 3.96
CA LEU A 507 -9.69 -5.35 4.23
C LEU A 507 -9.47 -6.08 2.90
N SER A 508 -8.30 -6.71 2.74
CA SER A 508 -7.91 -7.31 1.45
C SER A 508 -7.67 -8.82 1.51
N GLY A 509 -7.77 -9.45 2.71
CA GLY A 509 -7.55 -10.89 2.81
C GLY A 509 -7.51 -11.46 4.22
N ALA A 510 -7.50 -10.63 5.26
CA ALA A 510 -7.55 -11.09 6.63
C ALA A 510 -8.94 -11.63 7.01
N THR A 511 -8.99 -12.44 8.06
CA THR A 511 -10.22 -12.95 8.67
C THR A 511 -10.47 -12.23 9.99
N ALA A 512 -11.69 -11.78 10.23
CA ALA A 512 -12.03 -11.07 11.45
C ALA A 512 -13.39 -11.48 12.04
N VAL A 513 -13.46 -11.61 13.36
CA VAL A 513 -14.71 -11.81 14.11
C VAL A 513 -14.83 -10.75 15.19
N VAL A 514 -15.97 -10.08 15.27
CA VAL A 514 -16.26 -8.99 16.21
C VAL A 514 -17.68 -9.08 16.72
N GLU A 515 -17.96 -8.59 17.93
CA GLU A 515 -19.31 -8.67 18.52
C GLU A 515 -20.22 -7.48 18.18
N GLY A 516 -19.72 -6.48 17.47
CA GLY A 516 -20.48 -5.36 16.93
C GLY A 516 -19.59 -4.34 16.26
N THR A 517 -20.14 -3.45 15.44
CA THR A 517 -19.39 -2.40 14.73
C THR A 517 -20.13 -1.08 14.70
N GLY A 518 -19.38 0.04 14.64
CA GLY A 518 -19.92 1.35 14.30
C GLY A 518 -20.30 1.49 12.83
N ASP A 519 -20.46 2.72 12.37
CA ASP A 519 -20.83 3.05 10.98
C ASP A 519 -19.71 2.66 10.00
N HIS A 520 -20.06 2.42 8.72
CA HIS A 520 -19.12 2.15 7.63
C HIS A 520 -18.29 0.86 7.78
N GLY A 521 -18.77 -0.16 8.50
CA GLY A 521 -18.10 -1.47 8.55
C GLY A 521 -17.93 -2.08 7.17
N CYS A 522 -16.79 -2.74 6.88
CA CYS A 522 -16.43 -3.36 5.60
C CYS A 522 -16.44 -2.40 4.39
N GLU A 523 -16.34 -1.08 4.61
CA GLU A 523 -16.29 -0.08 3.55
C GLU A 523 -15.10 -0.34 2.62
N TYR A 524 -15.34 -0.39 1.29
CA TYR A 524 -14.33 -0.69 0.27
C TYR A 524 -13.54 -2.00 0.47
N MET A 525 -14.04 -2.96 1.19
CA MET A 525 -13.39 -4.26 1.36
C MET A 525 -13.19 -4.94 -0.01
N THR A 526 -12.02 -5.54 -0.25
CA THR A 526 -11.63 -6.17 -1.51
C THR A 526 -11.35 -7.67 -1.39
N GLY A 527 -11.28 -8.21 -0.19
CA GLY A 527 -11.01 -9.62 0.07
C GLY A 527 -11.11 -9.97 1.54
N GLY A 528 -10.98 -11.24 1.90
CA GLY A 528 -11.06 -11.72 3.27
C GLY A 528 -12.46 -12.09 3.73
N THR A 529 -12.60 -12.40 5.02
CA THR A 529 -13.87 -12.81 5.63
C THR A 529 -14.10 -12.07 6.94
N VAL A 530 -15.27 -11.46 7.08
CA VAL A 530 -15.67 -10.73 8.30
C VAL A 530 -16.92 -11.35 8.89
N VAL A 531 -16.95 -11.56 10.21
CA VAL A 531 -18.13 -12.01 10.95
C VAL A 531 -18.47 -11.00 12.04
N VAL A 532 -19.70 -10.51 12.03
CA VAL A 532 -20.23 -9.61 13.07
C VAL A 532 -21.34 -10.35 13.82
N LEU A 533 -21.15 -10.55 15.13
CA LEU A 533 -22.04 -11.34 15.97
C LEU A 533 -23.17 -10.53 16.64
N GLY A 534 -23.23 -9.23 16.35
CA GLY A 534 -24.21 -8.31 16.92
C GLY A 534 -24.55 -7.15 16.00
N GLU A 535 -24.84 -5.99 16.57
CA GLU A 535 -25.32 -4.84 15.81
C GLU A 535 -24.21 -4.19 14.96
N THR A 536 -24.64 -3.67 13.81
CA THR A 536 -23.80 -2.81 12.94
C THR A 536 -24.34 -1.38 12.96
N GLY A 537 -23.46 -0.41 12.73
CA GLY A 537 -23.86 0.95 12.38
C GLY A 537 -24.38 1.04 10.95
N ARG A 538 -24.57 2.27 10.47
CA ARG A 538 -25.10 2.59 9.14
C ARG A 538 -24.06 2.41 8.04
N ASN A 539 -24.54 2.35 6.80
CA ASN A 539 -23.73 2.34 5.58
C ASN A 539 -22.71 1.19 5.54
N PHE A 540 -23.05 0.05 6.16
CA PHE A 540 -22.21 -1.15 6.12
C PHE A 540 -21.99 -1.61 4.67
N ALA A 541 -20.80 -2.10 4.35
CA ALA A 541 -20.37 -2.60 3.03
C ALA A 541 -20.41 -1.57 1.89
N ALA A 542 -20.40 -0.27 2.16
CA ALA A 542 -20.32 0.76 1.11
C ALA A 542 -19.08 0.57 0.25
N GLY A 543 -19.23 0.48 -1.08
CA GLY A 543 -18.11 0.28 -2.01
C GLY A 543 -17.39 -1.07 -1.90
N MET A 544 -17.93 -2.04 -1.17
CA MET A 544 -17.35 -3.37 -1.05
C MET A 544 -17.33 -4.06 -2.41
N SER A 545 -16.14 -4.49 -2.85
CA SER A 545 -15.94 -5.07 -4.19
C SER A 545 -15.43 -6.52 -4.16
N GLY A 546 -15.05 -7.05 -2.99
CA GLY A 546 -14.58 -8.42 -2.85
C GLY A 546 -14.61 -8.89 -1.40
N GLY A 547 -14.35 -10.19 -1.18
CA GLY A 547 -14.51 -10.85 0.09
C GLY A 547 -15.98 -11.13 0.46
N VAL A 548 -16.20 -11.61 1.68
CA VAL A 548 -17.53 -11.96 2.20
C VAL A 548 -17.67 -11.45 3.63
N ALA A 549 -18.85 -10.90 3.98
CA ALA A 549 -19.17 -10.61 5.36
C ALA A 549 -20.43 -11.38 5.80
N TYR A 550 -20.43 -11.83 7.05
CA TYR A 550 -21.57 -12.47 7.70
C TYR A 550 -22.00 -11.63 8.90
N VAL A 551 -23.26 -11.22 8.93
CA VAL A 551 -23.79 -10.38 10.00
C VAL A 551 -24.95 -11.10 10.68
N TYR A 552 -24.89 -11.24 11.99
CA TYR A 552 -26.00 -11.77 12.78
C TYR A 552 -27.08 -10.71 12.95
N ASP A 553 -28.19 -10.88 12.25
CA ASP A 553 -29.33 -9.93 12.24
C ASP A 553 -30.33 -10.31 13.32
N ALA A 554 -30.04 -9.96 14.56
CA ALA A 554 -30.85 -10.29 15.71
C ALA A 554 -32.24 -9.57 15.70
N ASP A 555 -32.30 -8.34 15.20
CA ASP A 555 -33.47 -7.47 15.19
C ASP A 555 -34.22 -7.42 13.83
N GLY A 556 -33.68 -8.10 12.79
CA GLY A 556 -34.25 -8.13 11.45
C GLY A 556 -34.13 -6.80 10.68
N LYS A 557 -33.23 -5.88 11.13
CA LYS A 557 -33.10 -4.54 10.54
C LYS A 557 -31.76 -4.32 9.79
N PHE A 558 -30.92 -5.31 9.70
CA PHE A 558 -29.61 -5.15 9.06
C PHE A 558 -29.69 -4.62 7.63
N SER A 559 -30.71 -5.04 6.87
CA SER A 559 -30.90 -4.56 5.49
C SER A 559 -31.03 -3.03 5.37
N SER A 560 -31.57 -2.36 6.40
CA SER A 560 -31.64 -0.90 6.42
C SER A 560 -30.37 -0.20 6.82
N ARG A 561 -29.41 -0.93 7.39
CA ARG A 561 -28.08 -0.44 7.79
C ARG A 561 -27.02 -0.71 6.73
N CYS A 562 -27.29 -1.62 5.78
CA CYS A 562 -26.35 -2.02 4.74
C CYS A 562 -26.50 -1.17 3.47
N ASN A 563 -25.36 -0.78 2.87
CA ASN A 563 -25.35 -0.16 1.55
C ASN A 563 -25.37 -1.24 0.47
N THR A 564 -26.55 -1.48 -0.11
CA THR A 564 -26.76 -2.54 -1.09
C THR A 564 -26.47 -2.16 -2.54
N SER A 565 -25.86 -0.99 -2.80
CA SER A 565 -25.57 -0.53 -4.16
C SER A 565 -24.63 -1.45 -4.94
N MET A 566 -23.72 -2.16 -4.25
CA MET A 566 -22.71 -3.04 -4.86
C MET A 566 -22.76 -4.47 -4.33
N VAL A 567 -23.62 -4.77 -3.36
CA VAL A 567 -23.68 -6.08 -2.71
C VAL A 567 -25.10 -6.65 -2.71
N SER A 568 -25.20 -7.97 -2.71
CA SER A 568 -26.43 -8.71 -2.43
C SER A 568 -26.43 -9.20 -0.99
N LEU A 569 -27.62 -9.28 -0.39
CA LEU A 569 -27.88 -9.86 0.92
C LEU A 569 -28.48 -11.25 0.72
N GLU A 570 -27.79 -12.28 1.19
CA GLU A 570 -28.15 -13.67 0.98
C GLU A 570 -28.31 -14.40 2.32
N ARG A 571 -29.12 -15.44 2.34
CA ARG A 571 -29.23 -16.32 3.52
C ARG A 571 -28.01 -17.23 3.58
N VAL A 572 -27.54 -17.55 4.78
CA VAL A 572 -26.58 -18.61 5.01
C VAL A 572 -27.31 -19.95 4.96
N LEU A 573 -27.11 -20.68 3.88
CA LEU A 573 -27.70 -22.00 3.66
C LEU A 573 -26.95 -23.08 4.47
N SER A 574 -27.64 -24.17 4.80
CA SER A 574 -26.95 -25.37 5.28
C SER A 574 -26.03 -25.93 4.20
N ALA A 575 -25.03 -26.73 4.58
CA ALA A 575 -24.13 -27.35 3.63
C ALA A 575 -24.86 -28.18 2.55
N VAL A 576 -25.96 -28.84 2.93
CA VAL A 576 -26.80 -29.65 2.02
C VAL A 576 -27.58 -28.76 1.05
N GLU A 577 -28.22 -27.70 1.55
CA GLU A 577 -28.95 -26.73 0.69
C GLU A 577 -27.99 -26.03 -0.27
N GLN A 578 -26.81 -25.62 0.21
CA GLN A 578 -25.81 -24.95 -0.62
C GLN A 578 -25.28 -25.87 -1.72
N ALA A 579 -25.03 -27.16 -1.42
CA ALA A 579 -24.62 -28.14 -2.41
C ALA A 579 -25.68 -28.40 -3.51
N ALA A 580 -26.95 -28.27 -3.16
CA ALA A 580 -28.05 -28.46 -4.09
C ALA A 580 -28.35 -27.24 -4.99
N THR A 581 -27.99 -26.02 -4.53
CA THR A 581 -28.49 -24.77 -5.15
C THR A 581 -27.39 -23.80 -5.61
N THR A 582 -26.15 -23.96 -5.15
CA THR A 582 -25.09 -22.98 -5.38
C THR A 582 -23.93 -23.60 -6.14
N ASP A 583 -23.47 -22.90 -7.19
CA ASP A 583 -22.26 -23.30 -7.93
C ASP A 583 -21.05 -23.40 -6.97
N PRO A 584 -20.32 -24.54 -6.93
CA PRO A 584 -19.14 -24.70 -6.10
C PRO A 584 -18.05 -23.62 -6.29
N ALA A 585 -18.04 -22.95 -7.43
CA ALA A 585 -17.16 -21.82 -7.70
C ALA A 585 -17.40 -20.61 -6.78
N LEU A 586 -18.59 -20.50 -6.20
CA LEU A 586 -19.00 -19.45 -5.26
C LEU A 586 -18.79 -19.83 -3.79
N TRP A 587 -18.25 -21.03 -3.55
CA TRP A 587 -17.97 -21.52 -2.21
C TRP A 587 -16.63 -20.97 -1.71
N HIS A 588 -16.44 -21.02 -0.40
CA HIS A 588 -15.12 -20.71 0.16
C HIS A 588 -14.09 -21.75 -0.26
N LYS A 589 -12.84 -21.33 -0.35
CA LYS A 589 -11.72 -22.25 -0.51
C LYS A 589 -11.19 -22.59 0.88
N GLY A 590 -11.40 -23.83 1.28
CA GLY A 590 -10.87 -24.39 2.51
C GLY A 590 -9.39 -24.78 2.40
N LYS A 591 -8.93 -25.54 3.37
CA LYS A 591 -7.57 -26.09 3.36
C LYS A 591 -7.39 -26.94 2.08
N GLU A 592 -6.20 -26.83 1.48
CA GLU A 592 -5.85 -27.53 0.22
C GLU A 592 -6.73 -27.16 -0.98
N GLY A 593 -7.46 -26.03 -0.93
CA GLY A 593 -8.30 -25.55 -2.03
C GLY A 593 -9.61 -26.30 -2.18
N THR A 594 -10.00 -27.16 -1.24
CA THR A 594 -11.31 -27.84 -1.24
C THR A 594 -12.43 -26.83 -1.03
N PRO A 595 -13.58 -26.97 -1.73
CA PRO A 595 -14.73 -26.11 -1.48
C PRO A 595 -15.29 -26.33 -0.07
N GLU A 596 -15.44 -25.27 0.69
CA GLU A 596 -16.10 -25.28 2.00
C GLU A 596 -17.38 -24.45 1.98
N SER A 597 -18.45 -24.96 2.61
CA SER A 597 -19.73 -24.26 2.65
C SER A 597 -19.68 -23.03 3.58
N ASP A 598 -20.56 -22.07 3.33
CA ASP A 598 -20.76 -20.90 4.20
C ASP A 598 -21.04 -21.32 5.64
N ASP A 599 -21.86 -22.35 5.83
CA ASP A 599 -22.22 -22.93 7.12
C ASP A 599 -20.97 -23.41 7.89
N ALA A 600 -20.11 -24.23 7.24
CA ALA A 600 -18.91 -24.78 7.85
C ALA A 600 -17.91 -23.69 8.24
N ILE A 601 -17.63 -22.74 7.33
CA ILE A 601 -16.70 -21.64 7.58
C ILE A 601 -17.20 -20.72 8.70
N LEU A 602 -18.48 -20.33 8.64
CA LEU A 602 -19.06 -19.43 9.64
C LEU A 602 -19.04 -20.07 11.04
N LYS A 603 -19.46 -21.35 11.15
CA LYS A 603 -19.43 -22.08 12.42
C LYS A 603 -18.04 -22.14 13.00
N LYS A 604 -17.07 -22.52 12.19
CA LYS A 604 -15.66 -22.59 12.58
C LYS A 604 -15.12 -21.25 13.08
N LEU A 605 -15.43 -20.16 12.39
CA LEU A 605 -14.95 -18.82 12.80
C LEU A 605 -15.55 -18.39 14.15
N ILE A 606 -16.79 -18.76 14.41
CA ILE A 606 -17.43 -18.51 15.72
C ILE A 606 -16.82 -19.40 16.81
N GLU A 607 -16.51 -20.68 16.51
CA GLU A 607 -15.79 -21.57 17.41
C GLU A 607 -14.38 -21.03 17.73
N ASP A 608 -13.65 -20.59 16.75
CA ASP A 608 -12.32 -19.97 16.92
C ASP A 608 -12.43 -18.66 17.73
N HIS A 609 -13.44 -17.85 17.50
CA HIS A 609 -13.69 -16.64 18.29
C HIS A 609 -13.98 -16.97 19.77
N HIS A 610 -14.81 -17.97 20.04
CA HIS A 610 -15.05 -18.45 21.41
C HIS A 610 -13.76 -18.96 22.06
N LYS A 611 -12.99 -19.77 21.34
CA LYS A 611 -11.71 -20.33 21.79
C LYS A 611 -10.70 -19.25 22.18
N TRP A 612 -10.56 -18.20 21.34
CA TRP A 612 -9.56 -17.14 21.54
C TRP A 612 -9.98 -16.10 22.57
N THR A 613 -11.26 -15.85 22.73
CA THR A 613 -11.74 -14.72 23.53
C THR A 613 -12.62 -15.12 24.71
N GLY A 614 -13.11 -16.35 24.75
CA GLY A 614 -14.11 -16.78 25.73
C GLY A 614 -15.47 -16.07 25.55
N SER A 615 -15.83 -15.69 24.33
CA SER A 615 -17.07 -14.98 24.00
C SER A 615 -18.30 -15.76 24.42
N LEU A 616 -19.14 -15.16 25.26
CA LEU A 616 -20.42 -15.76 25.66
C LEU A 616 -21.45 -15.69 24.52
N GLN A 617 -21.40 -14.65 23.68
CA GLN A 617 -22.25 -14.52 22.52
C GLN A 617 -21.94 -15.64 21.51
N ALA A 618 -20.66 -15.87 21.20
CA ALA A 618 -20.26 -16.96 20.32
C ALA A 618 -20.76 -18.31 20.84
N ARG A 619 -20.60 -18.57 22.15
CA ARG A 619 -21.11 -19.78 22.79
C ARG A 619 -22.61 -19.94 22.64
N HIS A 620 -23.38 -18.88 22.93
CA HIS A 620 -24.84 -18.89 22.79
C HIS A 620 -25.26 -19.22 21.34
N LEU A 621 -24.61 -18.62 20.34
CA LEU A 621 -24.92 -18.87 18.93
C LEU A 621 -24.60 -20.31 18.52
N LEU A 622 -23.51 -20.89 19.02
CA LEU A 622 -23.12 -22.28 18.75
C LEU A 622 -24.07 -23.30 19.42
N ASP A 623 -24.52 -23.03 20.65
CA ASP A 623 -25.42 -23.92 21.37
C ASP A 623 -26.81 -24.03 20.69
N GLN A 624 -27.19 -23.03 19.88
CA GLN A 624 -28.43 -22.99 19.10
C GLN A 624 -28.16 -22.84 17.60
N TRP A 625 -27.15 -23.57 17.07
CA TRP A 625 -26.58 -23.31 15.76
C TRP A 625 -27.59 -23.19 14.62
N GLU A 626 -28.52 -24.12 14.47
CA GLU A 626 -29.48 -24.09 13.36
C GLU A 626 -30.39 -22.84 13.38
N ALA A 627 -30.84 -22.42 14.56
CA ALA A 627 -31.65 -21.22 14.71
C ALA A 627 -30.81 -19.96 14.50
N SER A 628 -29.53 -19.98 14.96
CA SER A 628 -28.61 -18.87 14.81
C SER A 628 -28.18 -18.69 13.35
N ARG A 629 -27.84 -19.79 12.66
CA ARG A 629 -27.47 -19.77 11.22
C ARG A 629 -28.53 -19.12 10.36
N ALA A 630 -29.80 -19.43 10.62
CA ALA A 630 -30.93 -18.86 9.86
C ALA A 630 -31.06 -17.33 9.99
N ARG A 631 -30.48 -16.72 11.02
CA ARG A 631 -30.46 -15.27 11.24
C ARG A 631 -29.21 -14.57 10.71
N PHE A 632 -28.21 -15.32 10.23
CA PHE A 632 -27.06 -14.71 9.59
C PHE A 632 -27.40 -14.27 8.17
N VAL A 633 -26.97 -13.06 7.84
CA VAL A 633 -27.04 -12.50 6.49
C VAL A 633 -25.64 -12.49 5.90
N LYS A 634 -25.47 -13.13 4.74
CA LYS A 634 -24.26 -13.09 3.93
C LYS A 634 -24.30 -11.84 3.05
N VAL A 635 -23.28 -10.99 3.17
CA VAL A 635 -23.07 -9.82 2.32
C VAL A 635 -22.09 -10.21 1.23
N PHE A 636 -22.53 -10.23 -0.03
CA PHE A 636 -21.75 -10.74 -1.15
C PHE A 636 -21.67 -9.71 -2.28
N PRO A 637 -20.46 -9.21 -2.66
CA PRO A 637 -20.35 -8.22 -3.73
C PRO A 637 -20.74 -8.78 -5.10
N ASN A 638 -21.57 -8.04 -5.83
CA ASN A 638 -22.15 -8.49 -7.11
C ASN A 638 -21.08 -8.75 -8.19
N GLU A 639 -20.13 -7.84 -8.34
CA GLU A 639 -19.04 -7.97 -9.30
C GLU A 639 -18.09 -9.13 -8.95
N TYR A 640 -17.86 -9.36 -7.67
CA TYR A 640 -17.04 -10.48 -7.19
C TYR A 640 -17.71 -11.81 -7.51
N LYS A 641 -19.02 -11.93 -7.23
CA LYS A 641 -19.83 -13.12 -7.56
C LYS A 641 -19.80 -13.40 -9.05
N ARG A 642 -19.99 -12.37 -9.89
CA ARG A 642 -19.90 -12.49 -11.35
C ARG A 642 -18.51 -12.98 -11.80
N ALA A 643 -17.43 -12.36 -11.31
CA ALA A 643 -16.07 -12.72 -11.68
C ALA A 643 -15.71 -14.17 -11.29
N LEU A 644 -16.13 -14.64 -10.13
CA LEU A 644 -15.93 -16.02 -9.70
C LEU A 644 -16.64 -17.00 -10.66
N SER A 645 -17.89 -16.72 -11.03
CA SER A 645 -18.66 -17.55 -11.97
C SER A 645 -18.01 -17.57 -13.36
N GLU A 646 -17.55 -16.42 -13.87
CA GLU A 646 -16.87 -16.34 -15.17
C GLU A 646 -15.53 -17.10 -15.19
N LEU A 647 -14.76 -17.02 -14.11
CA LEU A 647 -13.49 -17.74 -13.96
C LEU A 647 -13.71 -19.26 -13.92
N ALA A 648 -14.74 -19.70 -13.22
CA ALA A 648 -15.15 -21.11 -13.19
C ALA A 648 -15.57 -21.60 -14.57
N ALA A 649 -16.42 -20.86 -15.28
CA ALA A 649 -16.87 -21.19 -16.62
C ALA A 649 -15.72 -21.29 -17.64
N LYS A 650 -14.63 -20.53 -17.44
CA LYS A 650 -13.42 -20.60 -18.27
C LYS A 650 -12.51 -21.77 -17.90
N GLY A 651 -12.89 -22.64 -16.97
CA GLY A 651 -12.06 -23.74 -16.48
C GLY A 651 -10.77 -23.30 -15.78
N LYS A 652 -10.65 -22.01 -15.45
CA LYS A 652 -9.54 -21.47 -14.68
C LYS A 652 -9.87 -21.62 -13.20
N GLN A 653 -9.15 -22.51 -12.50
CA GLN A 653 -9.15 -22.48 -11.04
C GLN A 653 -8.66 -21.10 -10.62
N THR A 654 -9.49 -20.34 -9.89
CA THR A 654 -9.02 -19.15 -9.20
C THR A 654 -7.91 -19.62 -8.27
N GLN A 655 -6.65 -19.23 -8.54
CA GLN A 655 -5.66 -19.31 -7.47
C GLN A 655 -6.24 -18.49 -6.30
N PRO A 656 -6.22 -19.02 -5.08
CA PRO A 656 -6.67 -18.25 -3.94
C PRO A 656 -5.90 -16.93 -3.96
N VAL A 657 -6.60 -15.82 -3.73
CA VAL A 657 -5.93 -14.61 -3.26
C VAL A 657 -5.05 -15.10 -2.13
N PRO A 658 -3.71 -15.00 -2.20
CA PRO A 658 -2.86 -15.58 -1.19
C PRO A 658 -3.25 -14.93 0.15
N THR A 659 -4.04 -15.64 0.93
CA THR A 659 -4.07 -15.42 2.36
C THR A 659 -2.65 -15.75 2.77
N GLY A 660 -1.88 -14.83 3.31
CA GLY A 660 -0.43 -14.87 3.50
C GLY A 660 0.22 -16.16 4.04
N ALA A 661 -0.55 -17.25 4.08
CA ALA A 661 -0.12 -18.59 4.48
C ALA A 661 0.38 -19.46 3.32
N ASP A 662 -0.08 -19.25 2.06
CA ASP A 662 0.15 -20.22 0.99
C ASP A 662 1.10 -19.75 -0.15
N ALA A 663 1.73 -18.59 -0.02
CA ALA A 663 2.70 -18.13 -1.02
C ALA A 663 4.02 -18.94 -1.04
N SER A 664 4.20 -19.88 -0.11
CA SER A 664 5.46 -20.62 0.06
C SER A 664 5.50 -22.01 -0.59
N ALA A 665 4.38 -22.56 -1.06
CA ALA A 665 4.31 -24.00 -1.40
C ALA A 665 4.60 -24.39 -2.87
N ASN A 666 4.74 -23.43 -3.81
CA ASN A 666 4.90 -23.78 -5.23
C ASN A 666 6.11 -23.11 -5.91
N SER A 667 7.31 -23.39 -5.43
CA SER A 667 8.54 -23.22 -6.23
C SER A 667 9.56 -24.34 -5.97
N ALA A 668 9.20 -25.56 -6.36
CA ALA A 668 10.20 -26.59 -6.65
C ALA A 668 10.32 -26.71 -8.18
N PRO A 669 11.53 -26.69 -8.77
CA PRO A 669 11.70 -26.80 -10.22
C PRO A 669 11.40 -28.23 -10.66
N GLY A 670 10.27 -28.41 -11.33
CA GLY A 670 9.95 -29.65 -12.04
C GLY A 670 10.93 -29.86 -13.18
N LYS A 671 11.67 -30.96 -13.14
CA LYS A 671 12.52 -31.44 -14.24
C LYS A 671 11.68 -31.62 -15.47
N ALA A 672 11.91 -30.87 -16.53
CA ALA A 672 11.34 -31.06 -17.84
C ALA A 672 11.89 -32.36 -18.46
N LYS A 673 11.02 -33.31 -18.75
CA LYS A 673 11.32 -34.42 -19.66
C LYS A 673 11.20 -33.90 -21.09
N ALA A 674 12.30 -33.92 -21.82
CA ALA A 674 12.33 -33.72 -23.26
C ALA A 674 11.50 -34.80 -23.95
N SER A 675 10.54 -34.42 -24.78
CA SER A 675 9.92 -35.31 -25.78
C SER A 675 10.19 -34.71 -27.15
N ASP A 676 11.09 -35.41 -27.89
CA ASP A 676 11.29 -35.22 -29.32
C ASP A 676 9.97 -35.41 -30.07
N LYS A 677 9.55 -34.42 -30.83
CA LYS A 677 8.69 -34.60 -32.01
C LYS A 677 9.19 -33.75 -33.17
N LYS A 678 9.89 -34.43 -34.06
CA LYS A 678 10.14 -33.96 -35.43
C LYS A 678 8.79 -33.75 -36.15
N SER A 679 8.56 -32.58 -36.68
CA SER A 679 7.58 -32.40 -37.76
C SER A 679 8.22 -31.73 -38.96
N LYS A 680 8.05 -32.40 -40.10
CA LYS A 680 8.54 -32.04 -41.42
C LYS A 680 7.89 -30.73 -41.91
N VAL A 681 8.72 -29.86 -42.44
CA VAL A 681 8.29 -28.73 -43.27
C VAL A 681 8.30 -29.21 -44.75
N SER A 682 7.23 -28.95 -45.46
CA SER A 682 7.20 -28.95 -46.92
C SER A 682 6.73 -27.56 -47.42
N PRO A 683 7.33 -27.05 -48.51
CA PRO A 683 7.05 -25.70 -48.99
C PRO A 683 5.96 -25.73 -50.08
N ALA A 684 5.14 -24.70 -50.12
CA ALA A 684 4.35 -24.35 -51.27
C ALA A 684 4.10 -22.83 -51.36
N LYS A 685 4.63 -22.30 -52.40
CA LYS A 685 4.31 -21.17 -53.31
C LYS A 685 3.91 -19.85 -52.68
#